data_2f873681463e16208df660d00e0bb294
#
_entry.id   2f873681463e16208df660d00e0bb294
#
_cell.length_a   1.000
_cell.length_b   1.000
_cell.length_c   1.000
_cell.angle_alpha   90.00
_cell.angle_beta   90.00
_cell.angle_gamma   90.00
#
_symmetry.space_group_name_H-M   'P 1'
#
loop_
_entity.id
_entity.type
_entity.pdbx_description
1 polymer ?
#
loop_
_entity_poly.entity_id
_entity_poly.type
_entity_poly.pdbx_seq_one_letter_code
_entity_poly.pdbx_strand_id
1 'polypeptide(L)'
;MSKSLFIAEKPSVAQEFAKALKVKAQRKDGYLESENTIVTWCVGHLVTMSYPEVYDSKYKRWTLETLPFLPGEFKYEVIPAVKKQFAIVKELLNRPDVTTIYVCTDSGREGEYIYRLVAQMAQVRGKQEKRVWIDSQTEEEIIRGIREAKDLSAYDNLGASAYLRAKEDYLMGINFSRLLTLRYGNSISNYLGSKYQAISVGRVMTCVLGMVVRREREIREFVKTPFYRVLGKFSVEGKNFDGEWRAVEGSRYFRSPDLYKENGFKEREKAEELRRILEKESQTEQTQRQAVLDKIEKKKEKKNPPLLYNLAELQNDCSRMFKISPDETLRVVQELYEKKLVTYPRTDARVLSTAVAKEIGRNIHGLLRYAPTQGFVQEILEKQSYQGIEKTRYVNDKQITDHYAIIPTGQGLGNLNRIPAVSQKVYQVIVRRFLSIFYPPAVYQKVNLVTAVEQEKLFSSFKVLLEEGYLAVASVSSEKKESPSGKDEEKTDDIQCDAAFLEYLQKLKKGAVIPVEAFEIKEGETSPPKRYNSGTMILAMENAGQLIEDEELRAQIKGSGIGTSATRAEILKKLVNIKYIALNKKTQIITPTQLGEMIYEVVNGSIRSLLNPELTASWEKGLNYVAEGSITSKEYMDKLEHFIRVRVSGVLQMNNQYAMRARYDAVAENYKKGGKTS
;
A
#
# COMPACT_ATOMS: atom_id res chain seq x y z
N MET A 1 -5.37 15.81 -47.31
CA MET A 1 -5.58 14.44 -46.79
C MET A 1 -5.96 14.53 -45.33
N SER A 2 -6.84 13.63 -44.85
CA SER A 2 -7.28 13.57 -43.46
C SER A 2 -6.16 12.96 -42.61
N LYS A 3 -5.91 13.53 -41.42
CA LYS A 3 -4.90 13.06 -40.48
C LYS A 3 -5.51 12.56 -39.19
N SER A 4 -4.84 11.57 -38.58
CA SER A 4 -5.09 11.12 -37.22
C SER A 4 -4.09 11.76 -36.26
N LEU A 5 -4.59 12.30 -35.14
CA LEU A 5 -3.78 12.85 -34.06
C LEU A 5 -3.76 11.91 -32.87
N PHE A 6 -2.58 11.55 -32.42
CA PHE A 6 -2.35 10.77 -31.21
C PHE A 6 -1.81 11.70 -30.12
N ILE A 7 -2.49 11.79 -28.98
CA ILE A 7 -2.07 12.62 -27.86
C ILE A 7 -1.73 11.76 -26.64
N ALA A 8 -0.45 11.73 -26.27
CA ALA A 8 0.06 11.01 -25.12
C ALA A 8 0.17 11.90 -23.88
N GLU A 9 0.34 11.33 -22.70
CA GLU A 9 0.54 12.08 -21.47
C GLU A 9 1.95 12.68 -21.37
N LYS A 10 2.97 11.98 -21.93
CA LYS A 10 4.38 12.35 -21.83
C LYS A 10 5.11 12.21 -23.17
N PRO A 11 6.22 12.97 -23.38
CA PRO A 11 7.00 12.87 -24.59
C PRO A 11 7.56 11.48 -24.87
N SER A 12 7.98 10.74 -23.83
CA SER A 12 8.50 9.37 -23.94
C SER A 12 7.46 8.41 -24.49
N VAL A 13 6.23 8.50 -24.00
CA VAL A 13 5.09 7.69 -24.45
C VAL A 13 4.75 8.01 -25.91
N ALA A 14 4.70 9.29 -26.28
CA ALA A 14 4.44 9.72 -27.65
C ALA A 14 5.46 9.13 -28.65
N GLN A 15 6.74 9.07 -28.26
CA GLN A 15 7.78 8.45 -29.09
C GLN A 15 7.53 6.95 -29.30
N GLU A 16 7.04 6.22 -28.27
CA GLU A 16 6.74 4.81 -28.41
C GLU A 16 5.52 4.57 -29.32
N PHE A 17 4.48 5.42 -29.24
CA PHE A 17 3.38 5.39 -30.20
C PHE A 17 3.86 5.64 -31.63
N ALA A 18 4.72 6.64 -31.85
CA ALA A 18 5.26 6.93 -33.17
C ALA A 18 6.08 5.75 -33.74
N LYS A 19 6.87 5.07 -32.91
CA LYS A 19 7.62 3.86 -33.29
C LYS A 19 6.68 2.70 -33.64
N ALA A 20 5.70 2.42 -32.78
CA ALA A 20 4.74 1.34 -33.00
C ALA A 20 3.94 1.54 -34.30
N LEU A 21 3.56 2.77 -34.58
CA LEU A 21 2.88 3.15 -35.82
C LEU A 21 3.81 3.21 -37.05
N LYS A 22 5.12 2.96 -36.87
CA LYS A 22 6.15 3.03 -37.92
C LYS A 22 6.14 4.36 -38.71
N VAL A 23 5.81 5.43 -38.00
CA VAL A 23 5.66 6.76 -38.61
C VAL A 23 7.02 7.33 -38.98
N LYS A 24 7.28 7.53 -40.28
CA LYS A 24 8.40 8.33 -40.76
C LYS A 24 8.10 9.81 -40.55
N ALA A 25 8.15 10.25 -39.28
CA ALA A 25 7.74 11.59 -38.90
C ALA A 25 8.90 12.59 -38.90
N GLN A 26 8.63 13.81 -39.32
CA GLN A 26 9.46 14.95 -39.04
C GLN A 26 9.24 15.44 -37.62
N ARG A 27 10.31 15.65 -36.88
CA ARG A 27 10.23 16.23 -35.53
C ARG A 27 9.99 17.74 -35.65
N LYS A 28 8.92 18.18 -35.02
CA LYS A 28 8.54 19.58 -34.87
C LYS A 28 8.65 19.98 -33.38
N ASP A 29 8.45 21.24 -33.09
CA ASP A 29 8.40 21.73 -31.70
C ASP A 29 7.10 21.21 -31.03
N GLY A 30 7.23 20.34 -30.04
CA GLY A 30 6.13 19.79 -29.30
C GLY A 30 5.33 18.64 -29.96
N TYR A 31 5.71 18.15 -31.14
CA TYR A 31 5.02 17.04 -31.82
C TYR A 31 5.89 16.38 -32.92
N LEU A 32 5.40 15.26 -33.41
CA LEU A 32 5.95 14.54 -34.58
C LEU A 32 4.88 14.53 -35.67
N GLU A 33 5.22 14.73 -36.92
CA GLU A 33 4.25 14.79 -38.02
C GLU A 33 4.72 14.01 -39.24
N SER A 34 3.79 13.25 -39.82
CA SER A 34 3.93 12.60 -41.13
C SER A 34 2.78 13.00 -42.04
N GLU A 35 2.69 12.36 -43.21
CA GLU A 35 1.65 12.65 -44.20
C GLU A 35 0.22 12.51 -43.65
N ASN A 36 -0.06 11.45 -42.88
CA ASN A 36 -1.39 11.11 -42.39
C ASN A 36 -1.48 10.97 -40.85
N THR A 37 -0.37 11.21 -40.12
CA THR A 37 -0.33 11.00 -38.68
C THR A 37 0.41 12.14 -37.99
N ILE A 38 -0.16 12.60 -36.87
CA ILE A 38 0.49 13.54 -35.94
C ILE A 38 0.53 12.83 -34.57
N VAL A 39 1.67 12.94 -33.88
CA VAL A 39 1.82 12.45 -32.50
C VAL A 39 2.29 13.59 -31.63
N THR A 40 1.51 13.96 -30.63
CA THR A 40 1.82 15.01 -29.67
C THR A 40 1.72 14.48 -28.24
N TRP A 41 1.97 15.34 -27.25
CA TRP A 41 1.98 14.96 -25.86
C TRP A 41 1.59 16.11 -24.94
N CYS A 42 1.07 15.77 -23.79
CA CYS A 42 1.08 16.62 -22.62
C CYS A 42 2.46 16.51 -21.92
N VAL A 43 2.64 17.22 -20.82
CA VAL A 43 3.79 17.07 -19.92
C VAL A 43 3.29 16.81 -18.49
N GLY A 44 2.31 15.92 -18.37
CA GLY A 44 1.40 15.79 -17.26
C GLY A 44 0.25 16.79 -17.40
N HIS A 45 -0.19 17.42 -16.32
CA HIS A 45 -1.24 18.43 -16.38
C HIS A 45 -0.81 19.69 -17.15
N LEU A 46 -1.57 20.08 -18.14
CA LEU A 46 -1.45 21.37 -18.86
C LEU A 46 -2.42 22.42 -18.31
N VAL A 47 -3.50 21.97 -17.68
CA VAL A 47 -4.61 22.77 -17.17
C VAL A 47 -4.87 22.44 -15.70
N THR A 48 -5.24 23.43 -14.93
CA THR A 48 -5.62 23.29 -13.52
C THR A 48 -6.87 24.07 -13.19
N MET A 49 -7.54 23.79 -12.07
CA MET A 49 -8.59 24.65 -11.55
C MET A 49 -8.04 25.98 -11.11
N SER A 50 -8.72 27.07 -11.46
CA SER A 50 -8.34 28.43 -11.08
C SER A 50 -8.49 28.65 -9.58
N TYR A 51 -7.62 29.47 -9.00
CA TYR A 51 -7.73 29.88 -7.60
C TYR A 51 -8.98 30.75 -7.38
N PRO A 52 -9.50 30.82 -6.12
CA PRO A 52 -10.74 31.57 -5.80
C PRO A 52 -10.71 33.04 -6.23
N GLU A 53 -9.59 33.71 -6.24
CA GLU A 53 -9.44 35.10 -6.67
C GLU A 53 -9.76 35.35 -8.14
N VAL A 54 -9.73 34.30 -8.99
CA VAL A 54 -10.14 34.39 -10.39
C VAL A 54 -11.67 34.47 -10.53
N TYR A 55 -12.40 34.03 -9.52
CA TYR A 55 -13.86 34.11 -9.49
C TYR A 55 -14.34 35.50 -9.04
N ASP A 56 -13.71 36.02 -7.99
CA ASP A 56 -13.98 37.36 -7.44
C ASP A 56 -12.74 37.81 -6.63
N SER A 57 -12.33 39.06 -6.80
CA SER A 57 -11.18 39.66 -6.13
C SER A 57 -11.28 39.64 -4.60
N LYS A 58 -12.49 39.60 -4.04
CA LYS A 58 -12.70 39.44 -2.59
C LYS A 58 -12.06 38.19 -2.00
N TYR A 59 -11.89 37.11 -2.80
CA TYR A 59 -11.25 35.86 -2.35
C TYR A 59 -9.73 35.93 -2.33
N LYS A 60 -9.11 37.03 -2.79
CA LYS A 60 -7.65 37.22 -2.72
C LYS A 60 -7.19 37.35 -1.27
N ARG A 61 -7.96 38.04 -0.45
CA ARG A 61 -7.74 38.14 1.00
C ARG A 61 -8.56 37.07 1.71
N TRP A 62 -7.93 36.28 2.54
CA TRP A 62 -8.62 35.24 3.32
C TRP A 62 -9.36 35.92 4.49
N THR A 63 -10.67 35.79 4.53
CA THR A 63 -11.54 36.24 5.61
C THR A 63 -12.62 35.18 5.90
N LEU A 64 -13.16 35.19 7.13
CA LEU A 64 -14.20 34.21 7.52
C LEU A 64 -15.52 34.46 6.77
N GLU A 65 -15.82 35.69 6.41
CA GLU A 65 -17.05 36.10 5.71
C GLU A 65 -17.12 35.55 4.27
N THR A 66 -15.96 35.19 3.69
CA THR A 66 -15.88 34.63 2.34
C THR A 66 -15.98 33.10 2.31
N LEU A 67 -16.26 32.47 3.44
CA LEU A 67 -16.40 31.02 3.57
C LEU A 67 -17.86 30.60 3.84
N PRO A 68 -18.33 29.49 3.27
CA PRO A 68 -17.60 28.62 2.36
C PRO A 68 -17.53 29.17 0.92
N PHE A 69 -16.39 28.92 0.25
CA PHE A 69 -16.23 29.14 -1.18
C PHE A 69 -16.81 27.93 -1.96
N LEU A 70 -17.94 28.14 -2.63
CA LEU A 70 -18.64 27.11 -3.40
C LEU A 70 -19.09 27.73 -4.73
N PRO A 71 -18.25 27.65 -5.78
CA PRO A 71 -18.57 28.25 -7.08
C PRO A 71 -19.66 27.47 -7.80
N GLY A 72 -20.61 28.14 -8.39
CA GLY A 72 -21.66 27.51 -9.22
C GLY A 72 -21.09 26.89 -10.49
N GLU A 73 -20.06 27.52 -11.07
CA GLU A 73 -19.33 27.03 -12.24
C GLU A 73 -17.83 27.02 -11.94
N PHE A 74 -17.15 25.91 -12.26
CA PHE A 74 -15.71 25.78 -12.05
C PHE A 74 -14.93 26.40 -13.21
N LYS A 75 -13.98 27.29 -12.89
CA LYS A 75 -13.06 27.91 -13.85
C LYS A 75 -11.73 27.15 -13.86
N TYR A 76 -11.17 27.08 -15.06
CA TYR A 76 -9.90 26.40 -15.29
C TYR A 76 -8.93 27.36 -16.01
N GLU A 77 -7.65 27.13 -15.81
CA GLU A 77 -6.58 27.92 -16.40
C GLU A 77 -5.43 27.07 -16.86
N VAL A 78 -4.71 27.54 -17.88
CA VAL A 78 -3.50 26.89 -18.35
C VAL A 78 -2.36 27.15 -17.36
N ILE A 79 -1.68 26.09 -16.94
CA ILE A 79 -0.53 26.18 -16.03
C ILE A 79 0.58 27.02 -16.70
N PRO A 80 1.05 28.14 -16.10
CA PRO A 80 1.99 29.07 -16.74
C PRO A 80 3.27 28.41 -17.26
N ALA A 81 3.83 27.46 -16.50
CA ALA A 81 5.08 26.78 -16.85
C ALA A 81 5.00 25.93 -18.14
N VAL A 82 3.79 25.53 -18.54
CA VAL A 82 3.55 24.64 -19.71
C VAL A 82 2.71 25.30 -20.81
N LYS A 83 2.53 26.62 -20.74
CA LYS A 83 1.71 27.40 -21.66
C LYS A 83 2.09 27.20 -23.14
N LYS A 84 3.39 27.07 -23.42
CA LYS A 84 3.90 26.83 -24.78
C LYS A 84 3.38 25.48 -25.32
N GLN A 85 3.51 24.40 -24.56
CA GLN A 85 3.05 23.09 -24.98
C GLN A 85 1.51 23.05 -25.13
N PHE A 86 0.79 23.71 -24.23
CA PHE A 86 -0.68 23.82 -24.36
C PHE A 86 -1.07 24.53 -25.65
N ALA A 87 -0.39 25.62 -26.04
CA ALA A 87 -0.69 26.33 -27.29
C ALA A 87 -0.50 25.44 -28.52
N ILE A 88 0.59 24.66 -28.57
CA ILE A 88 0.86 23.67 -29.63
C ILE A 88 -0.26 22.61 -29.67
N VAL A 89 -0.57 22.00 -28.53
CA VAL A 89 -1.60 20.96 -28.45
C VAL A 89 -2.98 21.51 -28.87
N LYS A 90 -3.33 22.73 -28.42
CA LYS A 90 -4.57 23.41 -28.81
C LYS A 90 -4.66 23.63 -30.33
N GLU A 91 -3.60 24.09 -30.96
CA GLU A 91 -3.53 24.27 -32.39
C GLU A 91 -3.73 22.93 -33.12
N LEU A 92 -3.00 21.89 -32.73
CA LEU A 92 -3.07 20.57 -33.35
C LEU A 92 -4.46 19.93 -33.24
N LEU A 93 -5.11 20.03 -32.07
CA LEU A 93 -6.45 19.49 -31.82
C LEU A 93 -7.50 20.15 -32.70
N ASN A 94 -7.31 21.42 -33.09
CA ASN A 94 -8.27 22.20 -33.90
C ASN A 94 -7.89 22.29 -35.40
N ARG A 95 -6.79 21.67 -35.84
CA ARG A 95 -6.40 21.68 -37.27
C ARG A 95 -7.52 21.11 -38.14
N PRO A 96 -7.83 21.75 -39.27
CA PRO A 96 -8.91 21.31 -40.17
C PRO A 96 -8.64 19.93 -40.79
N ASP A 97 -7.37 19.57 -41.03
CA ASP A 97 -6.97 18.27 -41.58
C ASP A 97 -6.95 17.13 -40.55
N VAL A 98 -7.07 17.42 -39.25
CA VAL A 98 -7.24 16.41 -38.20
C VAL A 98 -8.71 16.05 -38.08
N THR A 99 -9.05 14.81 -38.38
CA THR A 99 -10.44 14.28 -38.29
C THR A 99 -10.65 13.38 -37.10
N THR A 100 -9.62 12.62 -36.71
CA THR A 100 -9.69 11.68 -35.61
C THR A 100 -8.60 11.97 -34.59
N ILE A 101 -8.98 12.00 -33.32
CA ILE A 101 -8.08 12.16 -32.18
C ILE A 101 -8.05 10.84 -31.41
N TYR A 102 -6.86 10.23 -31.27
CA TYR A 102 -6.63 9.08 -30.40
C TYR A 102 -6.07 9.59 -29.08
N VAL A 103 -6.84 9.37 -28.03
CA VAL A 103 -6.50 9.76 -26.65
C VAL A 103 -5.65 8.67 -26.04
N CYS A 104 -4.35 8.92 -25.93
CA CYS A 104 -3.31 7.99 -25.51
C CYS A 104 -2.68 8.40 -24.17
N THR A 105 -3.38 9.20 -23.35
CA THR A 105 -3.00 9.46 -21.97
C THR A 105 -3.08 8.18 -21.15
N ASP A 106 -2.39 8.12 -20.00
CA ASP A 106 -2.36 6.93 -19.16
C ASP A 106 -3.78 6.37 -18.92
N SER A 107 -3.91 5.07 -18.98
CA SER A 107 -5.22 4.39 -18.85
C SER A 107 -5.68 4.45 -17.39
N GLY A 108 -6.65 5.31 -17.09
CA GLY A 108 -7.16 5.53 -15.74
C GLY A 108 -7.81 6.91 -15.57
N ARG A 109 -8.38 7.14 -14.36
CA ARG A 109 -9.06 8.42 -14.04
C ARG A 109 -8.18 9.65 -14.29
N GLU A 110 -6.88 9.56 -13.95
CA GLU A 110 -5.98 10.70 -14.11
C GLU A 110 -5.77 11.06 -15.57
N GLY A 111 -5.54 10.06 -16.44
CA GLY A 111 -5.41 10.30 -17.88
C GLY A 111 -6.69 10.84 -18.53
N GLU A 112 -7.88 10.40 -18.06
CA GLU A 112 -9.16 10.98 -18.46
C GLU A 112 -9.23 12.47 -18.08
N TYR A 113 -8.88 12.81 -16.85
CA TYR A 113 -8.91 14.18 -16.36
C TYR A 113 -7.95 15.10 -17.13
N ILE A 114 -6.71 14.64 -17.37
CA ILE A 114 -5.70 15.40 -18.13
C ILE A 114 -6.20 15.73 -19.52
N TYR A 115 -6.64 14.73 -20.29
CA TYR A 115 -7.08 14.96 -21.68
C TYR A 115 -8.35 15.80 -21.75
N ARG A 116 -9.38 15.46 -20.97
CA ARG A 116 -10.67 16.15 -21.03
C ARG A 116 -10.56 17.63 -20.65
N LEU A 117 -9.70 17.98 -19.70
CA LEU A 117 -9.42 19.39 -19.41
C LEU A 117 -8.73 20.10 -20.58
N VAL A 118 -7.78 19.43 -21.24
CA VAL A 118 -7.09 19.98 -22.40
C VAL A 118 -8.07 20.18 -23.55
N ALA A 119 -8.92 19.19 -23.85
CA ALA A 119 -9.93 19.27 -24.90
C ALA A 119 -10.95 20.39 -24.63
N GLN A 120 -11.41 20.52 -23.36
CA GLN A 120 -12.32 21.59 -22.92
C GLN A 120 -11.68 22.98 -23.12
N MET A 121 -10.46 23.19 -22.68
CA MET A 121 -9.75 24.46 -22.76
C MET A 121 -9.32 24.79 -24.19
N ALA A 122 -9.04 23.77 -25.00
CA ALA A 122 -8.79 23.93 -26.44
C ALA A 122 -10.07 24.17 -27.25
N GLN A 123 -11.25 23.94 -26.66
CA GLN A 123 -12.58 24.03 -27.32
C GLN A 123 -12.68 23.09 -28.53
N VAL A 124 -12.27 21.86 -28.38
CA VAL A 124 -12.32 20.84 -29.44
C VAL A 124 -13.77 20.60 -29.85
N ARG A 125 -14.07 20.66 -31.17
CA ARG A 125 -15.39 20.41 -31.71
C ARG A 125 -15.30 19.69 -33.05
N GLY A 126 -16.30 18.84 -33.34
CA GLY A 126 -16.45 18.19 -34.63
C GLY A 126 -15.37 17.19 -34.99
N LYS A 127 -14.66 16.65 -34.01
CA LYS A 127 -13.66 15.61 -34.15
C LYS A 127 -14.19 14.27 -33.66
N GLN A 128 -13.73 13.19 -34.27
CA GLN A 128 -13.94 11.85 -33.72
C GLN A 128 -12.88 11.60 -32.65
N GLU A 129 -13.27 11.38 -31.41
CA GLU A 129 -12.36 11.13 -30.29
C GLU A 129 -12.43 9.67 -29.89
N LYS A 130 -11.28 8.97 -29.90
CA LYS A 130 -11.17 7.55 -29.57
C LYS A 130 -10.21 7.35 -28.42
N ARG A 131 -10.63 6.63 -27.40
CA ARG A 131 -9.82 6.31 -26.22
C ARG A 131 -9.01 5.03 -26.42
N VAL A 132 -7.70 5.17 -26.40
CA VAL A 132 -6.75 4.05 -26.42
C VAL A 132 -6.50 3.60 -24.99
N TRP A 133 -6.68 2.30 -24.73
CA TRP A 133 -6.47 1.71 -23.42
C TRP A 133 -5.41 0.62 -23.51
N ILE A 134 -4.28 0.80 -22.82
CA ILE A 134 -3.12 -0.08 -22.86
C ILE A 134 -2.58 -0.36 -21.45
N ASP A 135 -2.06 -1.56 -21.24
CA ASP A 135 -1.46 -2.02 -19.99
C ASP A 135 0.07 -2.04 -20.04
N SER A 136 0.65 -1.91 -21.24
CA SER A 136 2.09 -1.80 -21.44
C SER A 136 2.42 -0.96 -22.66
N GLN A 137 3.68 -0.55 -22.81
CA GLN A 137 4.15 0.22 -23.96
C GLN A 137 4.88 -0.63 -25.01
N THR A 138 4.59 -1.93 -25.04
CA THR A 138 5.08 -2.79 -26.10
C THR A 138 4.40 -2.48 -27.44
N GLU A 139 5.08 -2.76 -28.56
CA GLU A 139 4.54 -2.45 -29.90
C GLU A 139 3.19 -3.17 -30.11
N GLU A 140 3.11 -4.44 -29.75
CA GLU A 140 1.91 -5.24 -29.88
C GLU A 140 0.73 -4.66 -29.09
N GLU A 141 0.99 -4.25 -27.85
CA GLU A 141 -0.04 -3.71 -26.97
C GLU A 141 -0.54 -2.33 -27.46
N ILE A 142 0.37 -1.47 -27.93
CA ILE A 142 -0.01 -0.18 -28.53
C ILE A 142 -0.88 -0.40 -29.76
N ILE A 143 -0.50 -1.29 -30.68
CA ILE A 143 -1.28 -1.59 -31.88
C ILE A 143 -2.64 -2.20 -31.53
N ARG A 144 -2.68 -3.10 -30.53
CA ARG A 144 -3.94 -3.66 -30.01
C ARG A 144 -4.83 -2.55 -29.48
N GLY A 145 -4.31 -1.68 -28.59
CA GLY A 145 -5.08 -0.60 -27.99
C GLY A 145 -5.64 0.38 -29.00
N ILE A 146 -4.88 0.68 -30.08
CA ILE A 146 -5.36 1.55 -31.17
C ILE A 146 -6.49 0.88 -31.95
N ARG A 147 -6.34 -0.40 -32.28
CA ARG A 147 -7.36 -1.19 -33.03
C ARG A 147 -8.67 -1.32 -32.23
N GLU A 148 -8.57 -1.49 -30.92
CA GLU A 148 -9.68 -1.70 -29.99
C GLU A 148 -10.19 -0.39 -29.36
N ALA A 149 -9.65 0.76 -29.78
CA ALA A 149 -10.00 2.07 -29.22
C ALA A 149 -11.51 2.34 -29.37
N LYS A 150 -12.16 2.54 -28.24
CA LYS A 150 -13.58 2.88 -28.15
C LYS A 150 -13.77 4.39 -28.33
N ASP A 151 -14.98 4.79 -28.66
CA ASP A 151 -15.40 6.19 -28.60
C ASP A 151 -15.14 6.75 -27.19
N LEU A 152 -14.70 8.01 -27.07
CA LEU A 152 -14.39 8.65 -25.80
C LEU A 152 -15.61 8.69 -24.87
N SER A 153 -16.81 8.75 -25.43
CA SER A 153 -18.07 8.75 -24.66
C SER A 153 -18.28 7.46 -23.84
N ALA A 154 -17.69 6.34 -24.24
CA ALA A 154 -17.73 5.11 -23.44
C ALA A 154 -17.08 5.26 -22.05
N TYR A 155 -16.31 6.33 -21.84
CA TYR A 155 -15.60 6.64 -20.60
C TYR A 155 -16.15 7.88 -19.88
N ASP A 156 -17.36 8.37 -20.24
CA ASP A 156 -17.92 9.61 -19.68
C ASP A 156 -18.12 9.52 -18.16
N ASN A 157 -18.61 8.40 -17.65
CA ASN A 157 -18.78 8.22 -16.21
C ASN A 157 -17.44 8.18 -15.47
N LEU A 158 -16.41 7.56 -16.06
CA LEU A 158 -15.05 7.57 -15.51
C LEU A 158 -14.48 9.00 -15.51
N GLY A 159 -14.67 9.74 -16.60
CA GLY A 159 -14.31 11.14 -16.69
C GLY A 159 -15.04 12.00 -15.65
N ALA A 160 -16.35 11.82 -15.50
CA ALA A 160 -17.15 12.50 -14.48
C ALA A 160 -16.63 12.25 -13.06
N SER A 161 -16.34 11.00 -12.73
CA SER A 161 -15.72 10.61 -11.45
C SER A 161 -14.37 11.30 -11.23
N ALA A 162 -13.54 11.44 -12.29
CA ALA A 162 -12.26 12.12 -12.21
C ALA A 162 -12.39 13.63 -11.94
N TYR A 163 -13.32 14.30 -12.62
CA TYR A 163 -13.66 15.72 -12.36
C TYR A 163 -14.17 15.93 -10.93
N LEU A 164 -15.06 15.07 -10.46
CA LEU A 164 -15.64 15.16 -9.11
C LEU A 164 -14.58 15.00 -8.04
N ARG A 165 -13.66 14.07 -8.21
CA ARG A 165 -12.56 13.89 -7.29
C ARG A 165 -11.67 15.13 -7.19
N ALA A 166 -11.33 15.72 -8.33
CA ALA A 166 -10.55 16.95 -8.35
C ALA A 166 -11.29 18.11 -7.66
N LYS A 167 -12.62 18.26 -7.91
CA LYS A 167 -13.47 19.26 -7.26
C LYS A 167 -13.58 19.03 -5.76
N GLU A 168 -13.73 17.80 -5.32
CA GLU A 168 -13.78 17.42 -3.91
C GLU A 168 -12.50 17.82 -3.18
N ASP A 169 -11.34 17.39 -3.68
CA ASP A 169 -10.05 17.71 -3.08
C ASP A 169 -9.78 19.22 -3.08
N TYR A 170 -10.19 19.92 -4.14
CA TYR A 170 -10.09 21.37 -4.26
C TYR A 170 -10.97 22.09 -3.24
N LEU A 171 -12.26 21.77 -3.18
CA LEU A 171 -13.22 22.46 -2.29
C LEU A 171 -12.92 22.18 -0.82
N MET A 172 -12.68 20.93 -0.44
CA MET A 172 -12.31 20.59 0.93
C MET A 172 -10.98 21.23 1.33
N GLY A 173 -9.99 21.16 0.44
CA GLY A 173 -8.66 21.75 0.67
C GLY A 173 -8.72 23.25 0.91
N ILE A 174 -9.40 23.99 0.05
CA ILE A 174 -9.50 25.46 0.15
C ILE A 174 -10.33 25.89 1.36
N ASN A 175 -11.54 25.37 1.49
CA ASN A 175 -12.46 25.81 2.54
C ASN A 175 -11.91 25.50 3.93
N PHE A 176 -11.50 24.26 4.17
CA PHE A 176 -11.06 23.85 5.51
C PHE A 176 -9.67 24.40 5.84
N SER A 177 -8.74 24.49 4.87
CA SER A 177 -7.43 25.08 5.16
C SER A 177 -7.53 26.57 5.49
N ARG A 178 -8.32 27.34 4.74
CA ARG A 178 -8.55 28.77 5.03
C ARG A 178 -9.25 28.95 6.38
N LEU A 179 -10.34 28.21 6.62
CA LEU A 179 -11.09 28.28 7.88
C LEU A 179 -10.21 28.01 9.10
N LEU A 180 -9.48 26.89 9.10
CA LEU A 180 -8.65 26.52 10.22
C LEU A 180 -7.44 27.45 10.39
N THR A 181 -6.85 27.93 9.29
CA THR A 181 -5.78 28.93 9.34
C THR A 181 -6.24 30.23 10.00
N LEU A 182 -7.42 30.75 9.59
CA LEU A 182 -7.98 31.98 10.14
C LEU A 182 -8.36 31.84 11.61
N ARG A 183 -8.87 30.67 12.01
CA ARG A 183 -9.32 30.43 13.40
C ARG A 183 -8.18 30.09 14.36
N TYR A 184 -7.19 29.30 13.92
CA TYR A 184 -6.20 28.68 14.79
C TYR A 184 -4.74 28.95 14.37
N GLY A 185 -4.48 29.45 13.17
CA GLY A 185 -3.13 29.68 12.66
C GLY A 185 -2.28 30.59 13.50
N ASN A 186 -2.84 31.74 13.95
CA ASN A 186 -2.15 32.70 14.85
C ASN A 186 -1.85 32.05 16.21
N SER A 187 -2.76 31.26 16.76
CA SER A 187 -2.56 30.60 18.05
C SER A 187 -1.37 29.61 17.97
N ILE A 188 -1.27 28.83 16.90
CA ILE A 188 -0.14 27.91 16.66
C ILE A 188 1.16 28.72 16.43
N SER A 189 1.11 29.75 15.58
CA SER A 189 2.27 30.61 15.30
C SER A 189 2.87 31.24 16.57
N ASN A 190 2.02 31.82 17.39
CA ASN A 190 2.43 32.41 18.67
C ASN A 190 3.00 31.35 19.62
N TYR A 191 2.40 30.16 19.63
CA TYR A 191 2.87 29.07 20.47
C TYR A 191 4.26 28.56 20.06
N LEU A 192 4.50 28.44 18.76
CA LEU A 192 5.76 27.94 18.20
C LEU A 192 6.83 29.05 18.01
N GLY A 193 6.51 30.31 18.30
CA GLY A 193 7.41 31.44 18.04
C GLY A 193 7.68 31.67 16.56
N SER A 194 6.77 31.26 15.66
CA SER A 194 6.88 31.44 14.22
C SER A 194 6.08 32.65 13.73
N LYS A 195 6.49 33.25 12.59
CA LYS A 195 5.81 34.46 12.08
C LYS A 195 4.40 34.20 11.56
N TYR A 196 4.19 33.06 10.93
CA TYR A 196 2.90 32.67 10.35
C TYR A 196 2.85 31.18 10.15
N GLN A 197 1.72 30.54 10.49
CA GLN A 197 1.49 29.12 10.30
C GLN A 197 0.19 28.91 9.52
N ALA A 198 0.32 28.64 8.22
CA ALA A 198 -0.81 28.17 7.45
C ALA A 198 -1.13 26.71 7.84
N ILE A 199 -2.41 26.45 8.05
CA ILE A 199 -2.91 25.09 8.29
C ILE A 199 -3.37 24.51 6.97
N SER A 200 -2.68 23.48 6.51
CA SER A 200 -3.05 22.74 5.31
C SER A 200 -3.75 21.45 5.72
N VAL A 201 -4.98 21.28 5.30
CA VAL A 201 -5.78 20.07 5.49
C VAL A 201 -6.35 19.60 4.16
N GLY A 202 -6.65 18.34 4.09
CA GLY A 202 -7.27 17.71 2.93
C GLY A 202 -7.76 16.33 3.33
N ARG A 203 -8.73 15.82 2.63
CA ARG A 203 -9.45 14.58 2.93
C ARG A 203 -8.51 13.42 3.30
N VAL A 204 -7.65 13.00 2.41
CA VAL A 204 -6.75 11.86 2.62
C VAL A 204 -5.56 12.24 3.51
N MET A 205 -4.95 13.39 3.25
CA MET A 205 -3.75 13.84 3.95
C MET A 205 -3.97 13.97 5.47
N THR A 206 -5.11 14.53 5.87
CA THR A 206 -5.45 14.70 7.29
C THR A 206 -5.75 13.38 7.98
N CYS A 207 -6.40 12.46 7.28
CA CYS A 207 -6.64 11.10 7.77
C CYS A 207 -5.31 10.36 8.03
N VAL A 208 -4.35 10.44 7.10
CA VAL A 208 -3.02 9.83 7.25
C VAL A 208 -2.27 10.42 8.43
N LEU A 209 -2.30 11.75 8.62
CA LEU A 209 -1.75 12.40 9.82
C LEU A 209 -2.38 11.83 11.09
N GLY A 210 -3.70 11.65 11.09
CA GLY A 210 -4.45 11.05 12.20
C GLY A 210 -3.97 9.64 12.53
N MET A 211 -3.72 8.80 11.52
CA MET A 211 -3.21 7.44 11.72
C MET A 211 -1.81 7.45 12.36
N VAL A 212 -0.93 8.33 11.90
CA VAL A 212 0.44 8.45 12.44
C VAL A 212 0.43 8.94 13.87
N VAL A 213 -0.36 10.00 14.18
CA VAL A 213 -0.46 10.56 15.55
C VAL A 213 -1.07 9.55 16.51
N ARG A 214 -2.16 8.89 16.15
CA ARG A 214 -2.76 7.84 17.00
C ARG A 214 -1.77 6.72 17.33
N ARG A 215 -1.05 6.21 16.34
CA ARG A 215 -0.03 5.18 16.53
C ARG A 215 1.08 5.64 17.50
N GLU A 216 1.53 6.88 17.38
CA GLU A 216 2.57 7.40 18.28
C GLU A 216 2.05 7.54 19.72
N ARG A 217 0.78 7.94 19.91
CA ARG A 217 0.12 7.99 21.21
C ARG A 217 -0.04 6.61 21.82
N GLU A 218 -0.53 5.64 21.05
CA GLU A 218 -0.60 4.24 21.48
C GLU A 218 0.76 3.72 22.01
N ILE A 219 1.87 4.12 21.34
CA ILE A 219 3.22 3.76 21.78
C ILE A 219 3.62 4.46 23.07
N ARG A 220 3.32 5.76 23.22
CA ARG A 220 3.67 6.54 24.40
C ARG A 220 2.86 6.15 25.62
N GLU A 221 1.59 5.85 25.44
CA GLU A 221 0.65 5.47 26.49
C GLU A 221 0.74 3.99 26.84
N PHE A 222 1.50 3.22 26.08
CA PHE A 222 1.62 1.79 26.29
C PHE A 222 2.34 1.47 27.59
N VAL A 223 1.63 0.78 28.47
CA VAL A 223 2.19 0.28 29.73
C VAL A 223 2.76 -1.11 29.51
N LYS A 224 4.07 -1.22 29.60
CA LYS A 224 4.74 -2.52 29.52
C LYS A 224 4.36 -3.37 30.72
N THR A 225 3.87 -4.55 30.45
CA THR A 225 3.44 -5.51 31.48
C THR A 225 4.36 -6.71 31.40
N PRO A 226 5.07 -7.05 32.50
CA PRO A 226 5.84 -8.28 32.59
C PRO A 226 4.91 -9.47 32.59
N PHE A 227 5.39 -10.59 32.08
CA PHE A 227 4.72 -11.88 32.19
C PHE A 227 5.76 -13.00 32.28
N TYR A 228 5.37 -14.09 32.93
CA TYR A 228 6.25 -15.20 33.27
C TYR A 228 5.71 -16.49 32.67
N ARG A 229 6.46 -17.08 31.75
CA ARG A 229 6.14 -18.35 31.10
C ARG A 229 6.93 -19.49 31.73
N VAL A 230 6.32 -20.64 31.89
CA VAL A 230 6.98 -21.85 32.38
C VAL A 230 7.32 -22.74 31.18
N LEU A 231 8.61 -23.07 31.04
CA LEU A 231 9.14 -23.92 29.98
C LEU A 231 9.63 -25.24 30.58
N GLY A 232 9.25 -26.35 30.00
CA GLY A 232 9.89 -27.65 30.23
C GLY A 232 11.04 -27.83 29.23
N LYS A 233 12.23 -28.20 29.73
CA LYS A 233 13.38 -28.59 28.93
C LYS A 233 13.32 -30.09 28.74
N PHE A 234 13.11 -30.53 27.53
CA PHE A 234 13.03 -31.95 27.18
C PHE A 234 14.26 -32.39 26.43
N SER A 235 14.67 -33.66 26.63
CA SER A 235 15.77 -34.26 25.91
C SER A 235 15.31 -35.55 25.22
N VAL A 236 15.56 -35.64 23.94
CA VAL A 236 15.26 -36.84 23.14
C VAL A 236 16.38 -37.08 22.17
N GLU A 237 16.96 -38.28 22.15
CA GLU A 237 18.10 -38.67 21.29
C GLU A 237 19.30 -37.67 21.37
N GLY A 238 19.56 -37.15 22.58
CA GLY A 238 20.63 -36.19 22.80
C GLY A 238 20.38 -34.79 22.24
N LYS A 239 19.16 -34.49 21.79
CA LYS A 239 18.74 -33.15 21.37
C LYS A 239 17.72 -32.58 22.33
N ASN A 240 17.98 -31.33 22.73
CA ASN A 240 17.15 -30.63 23.68
C ASN A 240 16.14 -29.73 22.94
N PHE A 241 14.93 -29.61 23.50
CA PHE A 241 13.89 -28.71 23.01
C PHE A 241 13.01 -28.22 24.16
N ASP A 242 12.34 -27.11 23.92
CA ASP A 242 11.48 -26.46 24.88
C ASP A 242 10.01 -26.84 24.62
N GLY A 243 9.28 -27.07 25.72
CA GLY A 243 7.81 -27.12 25.71
C GLY A 243 7.25 -26.01 26.60
N GLU A 244 6.39 -25.18 26.04
CA GLU A 244 5.76 -24.09 26.75
C GLU A 244 4.48 -24.57 27.43
N TRP A 245 4.38 -24.36 28.76
CA TRP A 245 3.16 -24.65 29.49
C TRP A 245 2.00 -23.73 29.06
N ARG A 246 0.79 -24.29 28.97
CA ARG A 246 -0.43 -23.53 28.71
C ARG A 246 -1.56 -23.99 29.62
N ALA A 247 -2.31 -22.99 30.09
CA ALA A 247 -3.51 -23.22 30.91
C ALA A 247 -4.68 -23.69 30.02
N VAL A 248 -4.74 -24.96 29.74
CA VAL A 248 -5.82 -25.59 28.97
C VAL A 248 -6.85 -26.24 29.92
N GLU A 249 -7.99 -26.67 29.39
CA GLU A 249 -9.02 -27.35 30.15
C GLU A 249 -8.44 -28.56 30.90
N GLY A 250 -8.72 -28.63 32.20
CA GLY A 250 -8.17 -29.62 33.11
C GLY A 250 -6.88 -29.21 33.82
N SER A 251 -6.17 -28.14 33.40
CA SER A 251 -4.99 -27.63 34.13
C SER A 251 -5.42 -26.81 35.37
N ARG A 252 -4.54 -26.75 36.40
CA ARG A 252 -4.76 -26.04 37.67
C ARG A 252 -5.15 -24.57 37.50
N TYR A 253 -4.52 -23.90 36.56
CA TYR A 253 -4.71 -22.47 36.34
C TYR A 253 -5.63 -22.15 35.14
N PHE A 254 -6.43 -23.12 34.69
CA PHE A 254 -7.38 -22.88 33.60
C PHE A 254 -8.36 -21.74 33.96
N ARG A 255 -8.40 -20.68 33.13
CA ARG A 255 -9.19 -19.46 33.37
C ARG A 255 -8.85 -18.70 34.66
N SER A 256 -7.66 -18.92 35.25
CA SER A 256 -7.25 -18.19 36.44
C SER A 256 -7.04 -16.70 36.16
N PRO A 257 -7.45 -15.81 37.07
CA PRO A 257 -7.16 -14.38 36.98
C PRO A 257 -5.66 -14.05 37.10
N ASP A 258 -4.85 -14.99 37.62
CA ASP A 258 -3.38 -14.84 37.73
C ASP A 258 -2.68 -14.87 36.39
N LEU A 259 -3.37 -15.29 35.31
CA LEU A 259 -2.82 -15.37 33.99
C LEU A 259 -2.94 -14.03 33.24
N TYR A 260 -1.85 -13.67 32.53
CA TYR A 260 -1.86 -12.63 31.52
C TYR A 260 -2.54 -13.13 30.23
N LYS A 261 -2.15 -14.34 29.80
CA LYS A 261 -2.74 -15.14 28.72
C LYS A 261 -2.64 -16.62 29.15
N GLU A 262 -3.19 -17.52 28.34
CA GLU A 262 -3.15 -18.96 28.60
C GLU A 262 -1.74 -19.54 28.87
N ASN A 263 -0.68 -18.85 28.46
CA ASN A 263 0.72 -19.29 28.53
C ASN A 263 1.62 -18.41 29.42
N GLY A 264 1.07 -17.49 30.21
CA GLY A 264 1.90 -16.62 31.02
C GLY A 264 1.21 -16.10 32.27
N PHE A 265 1.93 -16.09 33.38
CA PHE A 265 1.49 -15.51 34.65
C PHE A 265 1.77 -14.01 34.70
N LYS A 266 0.97 -13.28 35.45
CA LYS A 266 1.17 -11.84 35.76
C LYS A 266 2.28 -11.66 36.80
N GLU A 267 2.43 -12.60 37.72
CA GLU A 267 3.36 -12.57 38.84
C GLU A 267 4.34 -13.74 38.77
N ARG A 268 5.61 -13.49 39.11
CA ARG A 268 6.68 -14.48 39.08
C ARG A 268 6.44 -15.61 40.08
N GLU A 269 5.93 -15.26 41.26
CA GLU A 269 5.66 -16.18 42.35
C GLU A 269 4.70 -17.31 41.93
N LYS A 270 3.72 -16.97 41.10
CA LYS A 270 2.77 -17.96 40.57
C LYS A 270 3.42 -18.89 39.52
N ALA A 271 4.29 -18.36 38.72
CA ALA A 271 5.09 -19.18 37.80
C ALA A 271 6.04 -20.12 38.57
N GLU A 272 6.66 -19.64 39.67
CA GLU A 272 7.51 -20.45 40.53
C GLU A 272 6.74 -21.53 41.28
N GLU A 273 5.51 -21.24 41.72
CA GLU A 273 4.61 -22.22 42.31
C GLU A 273 4.33 -23.37 41.34
N LEU A 274 3.92 -23.04 40.08
CA LEU A 274 3.72 -24.06 39.05
C LEU A 274 4.99 -24.83 38.75
N ARG A 275 6.14 -24.16 38.64
CA ARG A 275 7.44 -24.81 38.39
C ARG A 275 7.73 -25.87 39.47
N ARG A 276 7.56 -25.54 40.76
CA ARG A 276 7.80 -26.48 41.86
C ARG A 276 6.81 -27.68 41.80
N ILE A 277 5.57 -27.45 41.41
CA ILE A 277 4.60 -28.51 41.20
C ILE A 277 5.07 -29.46 40.10
N LEU A 278 5.44 -28.93 38.96
CA LEU A 278 5.94 -29.69 37.81
C LEU A 278 7.22 -30.48 38.18
N GLU A 279 8.13 -29.87 38.92
CA GLU A 279 9.36 -30.52 39.38
C GLU A 279 9.05 -31.71 40.29
N LYS A 280 8.09 -31.56 41.17
CA LYS A 280 7.65 -32.62 42.10
C LYS A 280 6.86 -33.74 41.38
N GLU A 281 5.92 -33.38 40.54
CA GLU A 281 5.05 -34.35 39.85
C GLU A 281 5.76 -35.10 38.71
N SER A 282 6.85 -34.56 38.17
CA SER A 282 7.64 -35.26 37.16
C SER A 282 8.68 -36.23 37.70
N GLN A 283 8.97 -36.23 39.03
CA GLN A 283 9.95 -37.14 39.67
C GLN A 283 9.47 -38.57 39.64
N THR A 284 10.35 -39.49 39.26
CA THR A 284 10.15 -40.93 39.35
C THR A 284 10.97 -41.51 40.53
N GLU A 285 10.68 -42.74 40.91
CA GLU A 285 11.42 -43.47 41.97
C GLU A 285 12.93 -43.58 41.67
N GLN A 286 13.33 -43.46 40.41
CA GLN A 286 14.72 -43.52 39.92
C GLN A 286 15.41 -42.15 39.84
N THR A 287 14.89 -41.12 40.49
CA THR A 287 15.44 -39.74 40.48
C THR A 287 15.47 -39.05 39.10
N GLN A 288 14.97 -39.63 38.02
CA GLN A 288 14.82 -39.00 36.72
C GLN A 288 13.46 -38.34 36.58
N ARG A 289 13.46 -37.12 36.05
CA ARG A 289 12.20 -36.42 35.72
C ARG A 289 11.67 -36.87 34.36
N GLN A 290 10.41 -37.14 34.28
CA GLN A 290 9.74 -37.64 33.09
C GLN A 290 8.40 -36.94 32.84
N ALA A 291 8.07 -36.76 31.57
CA ALA A 291 6.77 -36.33 31.08
C ALA A 291 6.24 -37.38 30.08
N VAL A 292 4.96 -37.43 29.87
CA VAL A 292 4.34 -38.38 28.95
C VAL A 292 3.83 -37.64 27.72
N LEU A 293 4.09 -38.16 26.55
CA LEU A 293 3.56 -37.62 25.31
C LEU A 293 2.04 -37.88 25.22
N ASP A 294 1.24 -36.88 25.50
CA ASP A 294 -0.22 -36.95 25.49
C ASP A 294 -0.80 -36.87 24.08
N LYS A 295 -0.25 -35.98 23.23
CA LYS A 295 -0.70 -35.77 21.87
C LYS A 295 0.46 -35.47 20.92
N ILE A 296 0.36 -36.03 19.73
CA ILE A 296 1.25 -35.69 18.61
C ILE A 296 0.41 -35.44 17.36
N GLU A 297 0.62 -34.29 16.76
CA GLU A 297 0.00 -33.91 15.49
C GLU A 297 1.06 -33.73 14.42
N LYS A 298 0.88 -34.38 13.28
CA LYS A 298 1.78 -34.34 12.13
C LYS A 298 1.04 -33.75 10.95
N LYS A 299 1.49 -32.61 10.42
CA LYS A 299 0.82 -31.92 9.31
C LYS A 299 1.82 -31.47 8.27
N LYS A 300 1.51 -31.72 7.00
CA LYS A 300 2.19 -31.06 5.89
C LYS A 300 1.48 -29.73 5.61
N GLU A 301 2.21 -28.65 5.70
CA GLU A 301 1.74 -27.28 5.42
C GLU A 301 2.29 -26.84 4.07
N LYS A 302 1.41 -26.50 3.15
CA LYS A 302 1.78 -25.96 1.83
C LYS A 302 1.65 -24.43 1.88
N LYS A 303 2.75 -23.72 1.62
CA LYS A 303 2.77 -22.26 1.49
C LYS A 303 2.84 -21.89 0.01
N ASN A 304 1.74 -21.39 -0.53
CA ASN A 304 1.68 -20.94 -1.92
C ASN A 304 2.56 -19.70 -2.16
N PRO A 305 3.07 -19.50 -3.39
CA PRO A 305 3.65 -18.24 -3.78
C PRO A 305 2.73 -17.05 -3.46
N PRO A 306 3.28 -15.91 -3.01
CA PRO A 306 2.46 -14.73 -2.80
C PRO A 306 1.84 -14.23 -4.11
N LEU A 307 0.74 -13.50 -4.02
CA LEU A 307 0.16 -12.82 -5.18
C LEU A 307 1.18 -11.87 -5.82
N LEU A 308 0.97 -11.53 -7.07
CA LEU A 308 1.81 -10.60 -7.82
C LEU A 308 1.85 -9.21 -7.15
N TYR A 309 2.72 -8.35 -7.63
CA TYR A 309 2.81 -6.98 -7.12
C TYR A 309 1.71 -6.10 -7.70
N ASN A 310 1.05 -5.36 -6.82
CA ASN A 310 0.51 -4.06 -7.11
C ASN A 310 1.51 -2.98 -6.66
N LEU A 311 1.20 -1.71 -6.85
CA LEU A 311 2.12 -0.64 -6.49
C LEU A 311 2.40 -0.58 -4.98
N ALA A 312 1.39 -0.75 -4.13
CA ALA A 312 1.53 -0.65 -2.68
C ALA A 312 2.44 -1.74 -2.09
N GLU A 313 2.24 -2.99 -2.49
CA GLU A 313 3.11 -4.10 -2.05
C GLU A 313 4.56 -3.92 -2.55
N LEU A 314 4.73 -3.45 -3.80
CA LEU A 314 6.06 -3.16 -4.33
C LEU A 314 6.75 -2.04 -3.55
N GLN A 315 6.03 -0.96 -3.22
CA GLN A 315 6.54 0.13 -2.41
C GLN A 315 6.94 -0.32 -1.00
N ASN A 316 6.15 -1.20 -0.38
CA ASN A 316 6.47 -1.77 0.92
C ASN A 316 7.74 -2.63 0.88
N ASP A 317 7.85 -3.53 -0.09
CA ASP A 317 9.03 -4.39 -0.24
C ASP A 317 10.28 -3.57 -0.58
N CYS A 318 10.20 -2.57 -1.46
CA CYS A 318 11.32 -1.67 -1.76
C CYS A 318 11.75 -0.83 -0.56
N SER A 319 10.79 -0.33 0.24
CA SER A 319 11.09 0.37 1.48
C SER A 319 11.82 -0.52 2.48
N ARG A 320 11.40 -1.79 2.61
CA ARG A 320 12.03 -2.77 3.49
C ARG A 320 13.42 -3.17 3.02
N MET A 321 13.57 -3.52 1.74
CA MET A 321 14.80 -4.11 1.18
C MET A 321 15.85 -3.05 0.83
N PHE A 322 15.44 -1.93 0.24
CA PHE A 322 16.35 -0.93 -0.33
C PHE A 322 16.35 0.40 0.41
N LYS A 323 15.49 0.56 1.42
CA LYS A 323 15.34 1.79 2.21
C LYS A 323 15.02 3.02 1.34
N ILE A 324 14.32 2.83 0.22
CA ILE A 324 13.82 3.89 -0.64
C ILE A 324 12.37 4.23 -0.30
N SER A 325 12.00 5.49 -0.52
CA SER A 325 10.64 5.94 -0.23
C SER A 325 9.63 5.42 -1.26
N PRO A 326 8.32 5.39 -0.94
CA PRO A 326 7.28 5.05 -1.90
C PRO A 326 7.26 5.93 -3.15
N ASP A 327 7.55 7.22 -3.01
CA ASP A 327 7.70 8.21 -4.07
C ASP A 327 8.87 7.84 -5.02
N GLU A 328 10.01 7.48 -4.44
CA GLU A 328 11.16 7.02 -5.22
C GLU A 328 10.88 5.69 -5.91
N THR A 329 10.22 4.75 -5.23
CA THR A 329 9.78 3.47 -5.84
C THR A 329 8.85 3.72 -7.03
N LEU A 330 7.87 4.62 -6.89
CA LEU A 330 6.97 4.97 -7.99
C LEU A 330 7.74 5.55 -9.18
N ARG A 331 8.69 6.45 -8.93
CA ARG A 331 9.54 7.02 -9.97
C ARG A 331 10.35 5.95 -10.70
N VAL A 332 10.94 5.02 -9.95
CA VAL A 332 11.72 3.90 -10.51
C VAL A 332 10.84 2.99 -11.36
N VAL A 333 9.70 2.55 -10.85
CA VAL A 333 8.85 1.63 -11.61
C VAL A 333 8.18 2.30 -12.81
N GLN A 334 7.93 3.61 -12.74
CA GLN A 334 7.50 4.41 -13.89
C GLN A 334 8.59 4.46 -14.97
N GLU A 335 9.86 4.62 -14.58
CA GLU A 335 10.99 4.52 -15.52
C GLU A 335 11.07 3.14 -16.18
N LEU A 336 10.89 2.06 -15.39
CA LEU A 336 10.87 0.69 -15.92
C LEU A 336 9.73 0.48 -16.93
N TYR A 337 8.55 1.04 -16.66
CA TYR A 337 7.41 1.00 -17.57
C TYR A 337 7.71 1.76 -18.88
N GLU A 338 8.22 2.98 -18.80
CA GLU A 338 8.59 3.80 -19.98
C GLU A 338 9.70 3.15 -20.82
N LYS A 339 10.51 2.29 -20.19
CA LYS A 339 11.52 1.47 -20.87
C LYS A 339 11.03 0.11 -21.34
N LYS A 340 9.73 -0.13 -21.27
CA LYS A 340 9.06 -1.38 -21.70
C LYS A 340 9.42 -2.62 -20.88
N LEU A 341 10.01 -2.46 -19.72
CA LEU A 341 10.47 -3.57 -18.88
C LEU A 341 9.34 -4.20 -18.08
N VAL A 342 8.38 -3.38 -17.66
CA VAL A 342 7.23 -3.82 -16.83
C VAL A 342 5.92 -3.27 -17.38
N THR A 343 4.80 -3.82 -16.90
CA THR A 343 3.43 -3.34 -17.17
C THR A 343 3.13 -2.06 -16.39
N TYR A 344 1.98 -1.45 -16.62
CA TYR A 344 1.58 -0.19 -15.99
C TYR A 344 1.64 -0.25 -14.47
N PRO A 345 2.37 0.67 -13.81
CA PRO A 345 2.68 0.51 -12.40
C PRO A 345 1.58 0.98 -11.43
N ARG A 346 0.67 1.87 -11.86
CA ARG A 346 -0.35 2.44 -10.97
C ARG A 346 -1.59 1.55 -10.94
N THR A 347 -1.45 0.37 -10.37
CA THR A 347 -2.52 -0.62 -10.22
C THR A 347 -2.65 -1.05 -8.77
N ASP A 348 -3.90 -1.29 -8.35
CA ASP A 348 -4.23 -1.91 -7.07
C ASP A 348 -4.43 -3.44 -7.21
N ALA A 349 -4.51 -3.98 -8.45
CA ALA A 349 -4.67 -5.40 -8.70
C ALA A 349 -3.37 -6.20 -8.44
N ARG A 350 -3.54 -7.40 -7.90
CA ARG A 350 -2.46 -8.36 -7.60
C ARG A 350 -2.59 -9.66 -8.38
N VAL A 351 -3.41 -9.65 -9.42
CA VAL A 351 -3.74 -10.82 -10.25
C VAL A 351 -3.63 -10.45 -11.73
N LEU A 352 -3.59 -11.45 -12.58
CA LEU A 352 -3.63 -11.32 -14.03
C LEU A 352 -5.07 -11.39 -14.54
N SER A 353 -5.32 -10.80 -15.72
CA SER A 353 -6.54 -11.07 -16.47
C SER A 353 -6.46 -12.42 -17.21
N THR A 354 -7.62 -13.00 -17.52
CA THR A 354 -7.70 -14.21 -18.33
C THR A 354 -7.04 -14.03 -19.70
N ALA A 355 -7.17 -12.85 -20.29
CA ALA A 355 -6.54 -12.54 -21.58
C ALA A 355 -5.01 -12.60 -21.51
N VAL A 356 -4.42 -11.93 -20.50
CA VAL A 356 -2.97 -11.92 -20.28
C VAL A 356 -2.46 -13.32 -19.92
N ALA A 357 -3.19 -14.06 -19.10
CA ALA A 357 -2.81 -15.41 -18.70
C ALA A 357 -2.63 -16.36 -19.89
N LYS A 358 -3.48 -16.25 -20.94
CA LYS A 358 -3.38 -17.05 -22.18
C LYS A 358 -2.10 -16.75 -22.97
N GLU A 359 -1.58 -15.55 -22.89
CA GLU A 359 -0.39 -15.10 -23.63
C GLU A 359 0.88 -15.05 -22.77
N ILE A 360 0.79 -15.42 -21.49
CA ILE A 360 1.87 -15.24 -20.50
C ILE A 360 3.19 -15.92 -20.90
N GLY A 361 3.12 -16.97 -21.70
CA GLY A 361 4.29 -17.64 -22.26
C GLY A 361 5.24 -16.70 -23.01
N ARG A 362 4.72 -15.66 -23.68
CA ARG A 362 5.54 -14.66 -24.38
C ARG A 362 6.41 -13.87 -23.40
N ASN A 363 5.83 -13.45 -22.29
CA ASN A 363 6.54 -12.73 -21.23
C ASN A 363 7.68 -13.58 -20.67
N ILE A 364 7.40 -14.87 -20.42
CA ILE A 364 8.37 -15.83 -19.89
C ILE A 364 9.52 -16.05 -20.90
N HIS A 365 9.21 -16.33 -22.19
CA HIS A 365 10.23 -16.50 -23.24
C HIS A 365 11.13 -15.27 -23.38
N GLY A 366 10.55 -14.07 -23.28
CA GLY A 366 11.31 -12.83 -23.32
C GLY A 366 12.37 -12.72 -22.23
N LEU A 367 12.12 -13.32 -21.06
CA LEU A 367 13.05 -13.33 -19.92
C LEU A 367 14.22 -14.31 -20.05
N LEU A 368 14.26 -15.17 -21.07
CA LEU A 368 15.41 -16.08 -21.33
C LEU A 368 16.74 -15.33 -21.46
N ARG A 369 16.69 -14.06 -21.88
CA ARG A 369 17.89 -13.21 -22.03
C ARG A 369 18.25 -12.45 -20.76
N TYR A 370 17.50 -12.62 -19.67
CA TYR A 370 17.76 -11.98 -18.39
C TYR A 370 18.59 -12.90 -17.49
N ALA A 371 19.90 -12.75 -17.54
CA ALA A 371 20.86 -13.66 -16.87
C ALA A 371 20.56 -13.98 -15.40
N PRO A 372 20.13 -13.02 -14.52
CA PRO A 372 19.89 -13.31 -13.10
C PRO A 372 18.81 -14.34 -12.81
N THR A 373 17.94 -14.65 -13.77
CA THR A 373 16.84 -15.62 -13.59
C THR A 373 16.71 -16.62 -14.74
N GLN A 374 17.69 -16.65 -15.65
CA GLN A 374 17.65 -17.48 -16.87
C GLN A 374 17.38 -18.96 -16.59
N GLY A 375 18.05 -19.57 -15.60
CA GLY A 375 17.86 -20.97 -15.26
C GLY A 375 16.43 -21.30 -14.80
N PHE A 376 15.83 -20.39 -14.00
CA PHE A 376 14.44 -20.54 -13.57
C PHE A 376 13.45 -20.43 -14.74
N VAL A 377 13.74 -19.53 -15.68
CA VAL A 377 12.91 -19.36 -16.88
C VAL A 377 12.98 -20.61 -17.77
N GLN A 378 14.17 -21.18 -17.97
CA GLN A 378 14.36 -22.42 -18.72
C GLN A 378 13.56 -23.56 -18.09
N GLU A 379 13.66 -23.75 -16.79
CA GLU A 379 12.91 -24.79 -16.07
C GLU A 379 11.38 -24.64 -16.24
N ILE A 380 10.85 -23.39 -16.13
CA ILE A 380 9.42 -23.10 -16.33
C ILE A 380 8.98 -23.50 -17.76
N LEU A 381 9.79 -23.19 -18.76
CA LEU A 381 9.48 -23.47 -20.16
C LEU A 381 9.57 -24.97 -20.47
N GLU A 382 10.60 -25.66 -19.98
CA GLU A 382 10.77 -27.10 -20.15
C GLU A 382 9.63 -27.89 -19.51
N LYS A 383 9.24 -27.53 -18.29
CA LYS A 383 8.13 -28.13 -17.54
C LYS A 383 6.76 -27.64 -17.99
N GLN A 384 6.71 -26.60 -18.82
CA GLN A 384 5.48 -25.93 -19.23
C GLN A 384 4.56 -25.53 -18.05
N SER A 385 5.16 -25.21 -16.89
CA SER A 385 4.43 -24.98 -15.64
C SER A 385 3.58 -23.69 -15.64
N TYR A 386 3.65 -22.88 -16.69
CA TYR A 386 2.77 -21.75 -16.93
C TYR A 386 1.42 -22.11 -17.58
N GLN A 387 1.29 -23.33 -18.12
CA GLN A 387 0.03 -23.78 -18.70
C GLN A 387 -1.01 -24.02 -17.60
N GLY A 388 -2.24 -23.59 -17.84
CA GLY A 388 -3.32 -23.72 -16.88
C GLY A 388 -3.31 -22.67 -15.75
N ILE A 389 -2.44 -21.65 -15.83
CA ILE A 389 -2.37 -20.57 -14.83
C ILE A 389 -3.72 -19.83 -14.68
N GLU A 390 -4.53 -19.80 -15.75
CA GLU A 390 -5.87 -19.20 -15.77
C GLU A 390 -6.85 -19.82 -14.77
N LYS A 391 -6.58 -21.05 -14.31
CA LYS A 391 -7.39 -21.77 -13.32
C LYS A 391 -6.91 -21.58 -11.89
N THR A 392 -5.89 -20.76 -11.67
CA THR A 392 -5.28 -20.56 -10.38
C THR A 392 -5.73 -19.27 -9.72
N ARG A 393 -5.39 -19.10 -8.44
CA ARG A 393 -5.63 -17.88 -7.68
C ARG A 393 -4.93 -16.62 -8.23
N TYR A 394 -4.03 -16.75 -9.18
CA TYR A 394 -3.27 -15.67 -9.78
C TYR A 394 -3.98 -15.01 -10.96
N VAL A 395 -5.12 -15.54 -11.38
CA VAL A 395 -5.95 -14.97 -12.45
C VAL A 395 -7.37 -14.74 -11.95
N ASN A 396 -7.84 -13.49 -12.03
CA ASN A 396 -9.19 -13.14 -11.59
C ASN A 396 -9.64 -11.80 -12.18
N ASP A 397 -10.39 -11.82 -13.26
CA ASP A 397 -10.88 -10.61 -13.93
C ASP A 397 -11.76 -9.72 -13.03
N LYS A 398 -12.45 -10.30 -12.04
CA LYS A 398 -13.30 -9.55 -11.08
C LYS A 398 -12.52 -8.69 -10.08
N GLN A 399 -11.23 -8.96 -9.90
CA GLN A 399 -10.33 -8.19 -9.02
C GLN A 399 -9.53 -7.12 -9.79
N ILE A 400 -9.82 -6.94 -11.07
CA ILE A 400 -9.17 -5.94 -11.92
C ILE A 400 -10.18 -4.83 -12.20
N THR A 401 -9.84 -3.61 -11.84
CA THR A 401 -10.64 -2.43 -12.17
C THR A 401 -10.17 -1.80 -13.47
N ASP A 402 -8.92 -1.36 -13.51
CA ASP A 402 -8.34 -0.65 -14.64
C ASP A 402 -7.18 -1.45 -15.27
N HIS A 403 -6.29 -1.97 -14.44
CA HIS A 403 -5.08 -2.70 -14.83
C HIS A 403 -4.85 -3.95 -13.97
N TYR A 404 -4.24 -4.97 -14.56
CA TYR A 404 -3.76 -6.13 -13.82
C TYR A 404 -2.43 -5.83 -13.10
N ALA A 405 -1.88 -6.81 -12.41
CA ALA A 405 -0.67 -6.70 -11.59
C ALA A 405 0.57 -6.23 -12.38
N ILE A 406 1.55 -5.69 -11.66
CA ILE A 406 2.85 -5.31 -12.21
C ILE A 406 3.65 -6.57 -12.50
N ILE A 407 3.93 -6.84 -13.79
CA ILE A 407 4.73 -7.98 -14.24
C ILE A 407 5.79 -7.54 -15.26
N PRO A 408 6.87 -8.31 -15.46
CA PRO A 408 7.79 -8.05 -16.55
C PRO A 408 7.13 -8.34 -17.91
N THR A 409 7.40 -7.50 -18.88
CA THR A 409 6.90 -7.69 -20.26
C THR A 409 7.69 -8.73 -21.05
N GLY A 410 8.91 -9.08 -20.59
CA GLY A 410 9.87 -9.85 -21.36
C GLY A 410 10.58 -9.05 -22.46
N GLN A 411 10.29 -7.76 -22.58
CA GLN A 411 10.87 -6.83 -23.56
C GLN A 411 11.73 -5.77 -22.89
N GLY A 412 12.38 -4.93 -23.68
CA GLY A 412 13.14 -3.78 -23.19
C GLY A 412 14.46 -4.12 -22.47
N LEU A 413 14.90 -5.37 -22.39
CA LEU A 413 16.07 -5.81 -21.62
C LEU A 413 17.36 -5.10 -22.00
N GLY A 414 17.52 -4.66 -23.25
CA GLY A 414 18.66 -3.85 -23.69
C GLY A 414 18.78 -2.49 -22.98
N ASN A 415 17.74 -2.03 -22.31
CA ASN A 415 17.75 -0.80 -21.53
C ASN A 415 18.29 -0.98 -20.10
N LEU A 416 18.41 -2.22 -19.60
CA LEU A 416 18.81 -2.49 -18.21
C LEU A 416 20.17 -1.90 -17.85
N ASN A 417 21.14 -1.98 -18.75
CA ASN A 417 22.47 -1.43 -18.51
C ASN A 417 22.53 0.11 -18.52
N ARG A 418 21.42 0.77 -18.89
CA ARG A 418 21.32 2.23 -18.99
C ARG A 418 20.49 2.85 -17.86
N ILE A 419 20.02 2.05 -16.91
CA ILE A 419 19.25 2.52 -15.76
C ILE A 419 20.05 2.38 -14.46
N PRO A 420 19.74 3.17 -13.42
CA PRO A 420 20.41 3.12 -12.13
C PRO A 420 20.39 1.72 -11.51
N ALA A 421 21.40 1.40 -10.69
CA ALA A 421 21.49 0.11 -10.01
C ALA A 421 20.26 -0.20 -9.13
N VAL A 422 19.67 0.82 -8.51
CA VAL A 422 18.44 0.64 -7.72
C VAL A 422 17.27 0.22 -8.61
N SER A 423 17.15 0.80 -9.82
CA SER A 423 16.12 0.44 -10.80
C SER A 423 16.28 -1.01 -11.28
N GLN A 424 17.53 -1.46 -11.49
CA GLN A 424 17.83 -2.87 -11.81
C GLN A 424 17.41 -3.82 -10.69
N LYS A 425 17.69 -3.47 -9.42
CA LYS A 425 17.28 -4.27 -8.26
C LYS A 425 15.74 -4.36 -8.13
N VAL A 426 15.04 -3.25 -8.33
CA VAL A 426 13.57 -3.24 -8.32
C VAL A 426 13.01 -4.12 -9.45
N TYR A 427 13.58 -4.04 -10.65
CA TYR A 427 13.21 -4.93 -11.75
C TYR A 427 13.41 -6.40 -11.40
N GLN A 428 14.55 -6.75 -10.79
CA GLN A 428 14.83 -8.12 -10.37
C GLN A 428 13.80 -8.63 -9.34
N VAL A 429 13.38 -7.80 -8.40
CA VAL A 429 12.33 -8.14 -7.42
C VAL A 429 11.01 -8.44 -8.12
N ILE A 430 10.62 -7.62 -9.10
CA ILE A 430 9.40 -7.84 -9.89
C ILE A 430 9.48 -9.15 -10.68
N VAL A 431 10.60 -9.40 -11.37
CA VAL A 431 10.80 -10.64 -12.13
C VAL A 431 10.72 -11.87 -11.24
N ARG A 432 11.39 -11.87 -10.09
CA ARG A 432 11.36 -13.01 -9.15
C ARG A 432 9.96 -13.27 -8.59
N ARG A 433 9.22 -12.22 -8.23
CA ARG A 433 7.83 -12.35 -7.79
C ARG A 433 6.95 -12.95 -8.90
N PHE A 434 7.14 -12.51 -10.13
CA PHE A 434 6.42 -13.03 -11.30
C PHE A 434 6.74 -14.49 -11.56
N LEU A 435 8.01 -14.87 -11.58
CA LEU A 435 8.41 -16.26 -11.83
C LEU A 435 7.96 -17.22 -10.72
N SER A 436 7.87 -16.73 -9.49
CA SER A 436 7.47 -17.55 -8.33
C SER A 436 6.10 -18.20 -8.50
N ILE A 437 5.14 -17.57 -9.19
CA ILE A 437 3.79 -18.12 -9.34
C ILE A 437 3.72 -19.37 -10.23
N PHE A 438 4.78 -19.67 -11.00
CA PHE A 438 4.88 -20.84 -11.86
C PHE A 438 5.61 -22.01 -11.19
N TYR A 439 6.03 -21.84 -9.94
CA TYR A 439 6.66 -22.86 -9.11
C TYR A 439 5.66 -23.47 -8.13
N PRO A 440 5.88 -24.73 -7.71
CA PRO A 440 5.04 -25.36 -6.70
C PRO A 440 5.12 -24.61 -5.36
N PRO A 441 4.12 -24.82 -4.48
CA PRO A 441 4.18 -24.31 -3.11
C PRO A 441 5.42 -24.83 -2.37
N ALA A 442 5.94 -24.04 -1.44
CA ALA A 442 6.89 -24.53 -0.44
C ALA A 442 6.15 -25.49 0.50
N VAL A 443 6.75 -26.64 0.78
CA VAL A 443 6.15 -27.67 1.65
C VAL A 443 6.94 -27.73 2.96
N TYR A 444 6.24 -27.50 4.07
CA TYR A 444 6.78 -27.65 5.40
C TYR A 444 6.17 -28.88 6.08
N GLN A 445 6.99 -29.61 6.83
CA GLN A 445 6.49 -30.55 7.81
C GLN A 445 6.39 -29.83 9.15
N LYS A 446 5.21 -29.86 9.74
CA LYS A 446 4.95 -29.38 11.09
C LYS A 446 4.63 -30.55 11.99
N VAL A 447 5.26 -30.59 13.17
CA VAL A 447 4.99 -31.56 14.24
C VAL A 447 4.73 -30.78 15.52
N ASN A 448 3.54 -30.96 16.07
CA ASN A 448 3.17 -30.41 17.36
C ASN A 448 3.13 -31.53 18.38
N LEU A 449 3.85 -31.36 19.48
CA LEU A 449 3.85 -32.25 20.62
C LEU A 449 3.12 -31.58 21.77
N VAL A 450 2.30 -32.33 22.46
CA VAL A 450 1.75 -31.98 23.77
C VAL A 450 2.29 -33.01 24.77
N THR A 451 3.21 -32.57 25.62
CA THR A 451 3.72 -33.40 26.73
C THR A 451 2.93 -33.08 28.00
N ALA A 452 2.69 -34.08 28.80
CA ALA A 452 1.95 -33.97 30.05
C ALA A 452 2.84 -34.32 31.24
N VAL A 453 2.71 -33.53 32.29
CA VAL A 453 3.14 -33.87 33.63
C VAL A 453 1.87 -33.82 34.46
N GLU A 454 1.36 -34.99 34.82
CA GLU A 454 0.01 -35.16 35.40
C GLU A 454 -1.04 -34.42 34.53
N GLN A 455 -1.76 -33.46 35.10
CA GLN A 455 -2.78 -32.69 34.39
C GLN A 455 -2.24 -31.50 33.62
N GLU A 456 -0.99 -31.12 33.81
CA GLU A 456 -0.38 -29.95 33.18
C GLU A 456 0.14 -30.29 31.81
N LYS A 457 -0.09 -29.41 30.84
CA LYS A 457 0.26 -29.61 29.41
C LYS A 457 1.31 -28.61 28.97
N LEU A 458 2.35 -29.14 28.28
CA LEU A 458 3.43 -28.35 27.69
C LEU A 458 3.42 -28.58 26.16
N PHE A 459 3.52 -27.52 25.42
CA PHE A 459 3.36 -27.49 23.97
C PHE A 459 4.69 -27.19 23.30
N SER A 460 5.07 -28.04 22.34
CA SER A 460 6.25 -27.83 21.49
C SER A 460 5.83 -27.90 20.03
N SER A 461 6.28 -26.97 19.20
CA SER A 461 5.99 -26.94 17.77
C SER A 461 7.28 -26.93 16.96
N PHE A 462 7.38 -27.86 16.02
CA PHE A 462 8.54 -28.00 15.13
C PHE A 462 8.12 -27.78 13.69
N LYS A 463 8.95 -27.06 12.94
CA LYS A 463 8.71 -26.80 11.53
C LYS A 463 9.98 -26.94 10.72
N VAL A 464 9.95 -27.79 9.69
CA VAL A 464 11.06 -28.03 8.78
C VAL A 464 10.60 -27.85 7.34
N LEU A 465 11.40 -27.17 6.54
CA LEU A 465 11.18 -27.04 5.10
C LEU A 465 11.58 -28.36 4.43
N LEU A 466 10.63 -29.05 3.80
CA LEU A 466 10.85 -30.27 3.04
C LEU A 466 11.14 -29.98 1.56
N GLU A 467 10.37 -29.09 0.97
CA GLU A 467 10.48 -28.72 -0.44
C GLU A 467 10.48 -27.20 -0.55
N GLU A 468 11.53 -26.65 -1.16
CA GLU A 468 11.66 -25.20 -1.31
C GLU A 468 10.60 -24.60 -2.22
N GLY A 469 10.20 -25.33 -3.26
CA GLY A 469 9.25 -24.82 -4.24
C GLY A 469 9.62 -23.42 -4.75
N TYR A 470 8.67 -22.49 -4.71
CA TYR A 470 8.90 -21.11 -5.17
C TYR A 470 9.95 -20.33 -4.37
N LEU A 471 10.33 -20.77 -3.18
CA LEU A 471 11.34 -20.07 -2.36
C LEU A 471 12.70 -20.03 -3.04
N ALA A 472 13.02 -21.05 -3.84
CA ALA A 472 14.24 -21.08 -4.65
C ALA A 472 14.33 -19.86 -5.60
N VAL A 473 13.19 -19.49 -6.19
CA VAL A 473 13.10 -18.31 -7.08
C VAL A 473 13.02 -17.01 -6.31
N ALA A 474 12.28 -16.98 -5.19
CA ALA A 474 12.01 -15.78 -4.44
C ALA A 474 13.25 -15.23 -3.71
N SER A 475 14.21 -16.09 -3.31
CA SER A 475 15.41 -15.69 -2.59
C SER A 475 16.37 -14.89 -3.48
N VAL A 476 16.79 -13.71 -3.03
CA VAL A 476 17.90 -12.97 -3.62
C VAL A 476 19.19 -13.47 -2.95
N SER A 477 20.11 -14.02 -3.70
CA SER A 477 21.29 -14.78 -3.26
C SER A 477 22.37 -13.96 -2.53
N SER A 478 22.04 -13.03 -1.65
CA SER A 478 23.05 -12.29 -0.87
C SER A 478 22.67 -11.91 0.55
N GLU A 479 21.54 -12.34 1.06
CA GLU A 479 21.21 -12.11 2.47
C GLU A 479 21.00 -13.44 3.19
N LYS A 480 21.86 -13.68 4.17
CA LYS A 480 21.72 -14.77 5.13
C LYS A 480 20.29 -14.77 5.69
N LYS A 481 19.61 -15.89 5.46
CA LYS A 481 18.50 -16.46 6.25
C LYS A 481 17.75 -15.49 7.19
N GLU A 482 17.10 -14.48 6.65
CA GLU A 482 15.87 -13.96 7.22
C GLU A 482 14.75 -14.35 6.28
N SER A 483 13.79 -15.08 6.80
CA SER A 483 12.62 -15.58 6.05
C SER A 483 11.96 -14.47 5.26
N PRO A 484 11.52 -14.67 3.99
CA PRO A 484 10.74 -13.69 3.26
C PRO A 484 9.32 -13.68 3.82
N SER A 485 9.11 -13.11 4.99
CA SER A 485 7.81 -12.89 5.59
C SER A 485 7.48 -11.40 5.60
N GLY A 486 6.81 -10.99 4.57
CA GLY A 486 6.04 -9.75 4.57
C GLY A 486 4.60 -10.09 4.97
N LYS A 487 4.35 -10.11 6.24
CA LYS A 487 3.13 -9.90 7.03
C LYS A 487 3.49 -10.27 8.46
N ASP A 488 2.88 -9.62 9.44
CA ASP A 488 2.92 -10.02 10.83
C ASP A 488 2.57 -11.52 10.94
N GLU A 489 3.56 -12.39 10.67
CA GLU A 489 3.51 -13.73 11.21
C GLU A 489 3.64 -13.49 12.71
N GLU A 490 2.58 -13.72 13.47
CA GLU A 490 2.70 -14.09 14.86
C GLU A 490 3.97 -14.91 14.92
N LYS A 491 4.92 -14.49 15.78
CA LYS A 491 6.10 -15.29 16.04
C LYS A 491 5.57 -16.65 16.46
N THR A 492 5.41 -17.55 15.50
CA THR A 492 5.17 -18.93 15.82
C THR A 492 6.43 -19.35 16.54
N ASP A 493 6.28 -19.75 17.80
CA ASP A 493 7.37 -20.30 18.62
C ASP A 493 7.81 -21.66 18.04
N ASP A 494 7.86 -21.78 16.70
CA ASP A 494 8.25 -22.99 16.00
C ASP A 494 9.78 -23.20 16.16
N ILE A 495 10.14 -24.30 16.80
CA ILE A 495 11.52 -24.71 17.00
C ILE A 495 12.08 -25.17 15.67
N GLN A 496 13.15 -24.53 15.20
CA GLN A 496 13.86 -25.01 14.02
C GLN A 496 14.67 -26.26 14.40
N CYS A 497 14.45 -27.34 13.67
CA CYS A 497 15.18 -28.60 13.85
C CYS A 497 15.66 -29.13 12.48
N ASP A 498 16.63 -30.03 12.51
CA ASP A 498 17.06 -30.73 11.30
C ASP A 498 16.06 -31.83 10.89
N ALA A 499 16.16 -32.27 9.64
CA ALA A 499 15.26 -33.29 9.09
C ALA A 499 15.37 -34.64 9.83
N ALA A 500 16.56 -35.01 10.31
CA ALA A 500 16.76 -36.25 11.02
C ALA A 500 16.06 -36.28 12.38
N PHE A 501 16.13 -35.17 13.12
CA PHE A 501 15.41 -35.04 14.39
C PHE A 501 13.90 -35.01 14.18
N LEU A 502 13.43 -34.34 13.14
CA LEU A 502 12.02 -34.32 12.79
C LEU A 502 11.50 -35.73 12.45
N GLU A 503 12.28 -36.52 11.71
CA GLU A 503 11.95 -37.90 11.38
C GLU A 503 11.83 -38.77 12.64
N TYR A 504 12.73 -38.56 13.61
CA TYR A 504 12.65 -39.23 14.89
C TYR A 504 11.37 -38.82 15.65
N LEU A 505 11.10 -37.51 15.76
CA LEU A 505 9.89 -37.03 16.42
C LEU A 505 8.61 -37.62 15.77
N GLN A 506 8.64 -37.84 14.48
CA GLN A 506 7.51 -38.46 13.78
C GLN A 506 7.28 -39.93 14.14
N LYS A 507 8.28 -40.64 14.66
CA LYS A 507 8.17 -42.04 15.11
C LYS A 507 7.58 -42.15 16.52
N LEU A 508 7.59 -41.06 17.29
CA LEU A 508 6.99 -41.03 18.63
C LEU A 508 5.49 -41.35 18.57
N LYS A 509 5.01 -42.04 19.61
CA LYS A 509 3.61 -42.42 19.78
C LYS A 509 3.06 -41.82 21.09
N LYS A 510 1.77 -41.59 21.14
CA LYS A 510 1.08 -41.24 22.41
C LYS A 510 1.46 -42.24 23.50
N GLY A 511 1.75 -41.76 24.71
CA GLY A 511 2.23 -42.54 25.83
C GLY A 511 3.76 -42.70 25.91
N ALA A 512 4.53 -42.22 24.91
CA ALA A 512 5.98 -42.24 24.98
C ALA A 512 6.45 -41.38 26.17
N VAL A 513 7.41 -41.91 26.91
CA VAL A 513 8.08 -41.19 28.02
C VAL A 513 9.13 -40.28 27.47
N ILE A 514 9.09 -39.01 27.85
CA ILE A 514 10.01 -37.96 27.43
C ILE A 514 10.79 -37.49 28.67
N PRO A 515 12.12 -37.65 28.69
CA PRO A 515 12.97 -37.14 29.76
C PRO A 515 12.86 -35.61 29.90
N VAL A 516 12.76 -35.15 31.15
CA VAL A 516 12.70 -33.72 31.49
C VAL A 516 14.01 -33.35 32.18
N GLU A 517 14.78 -32.44 31.60
CA GLU A 517 16.03 -31.96 32.20
C GLU A 517 15.77 -30.92 33.30
N ALA A 518 14.89 -29.94 32.98
CA ALA A 518 14.57 -28.85 33.89
C ALA A 518 13.22 -28.21 33.56
N PHE A 519 12.69 -27.46 34.52
CA PHE A 519 11.64 -26.47 34.29
C PHE A 519 12.22 -25.08 34.56
N GLU A 520 12.05 -24.18 33.59
CA GLU A 520 12.57 -22.84 33.65
C GLU A 520 11.46 -21.81 33.55
N ILE A 521 11.66 -20.66 34.20
CA ILE A 521 10.77 -19.50 34.04
C ILE A 521 11.40 -18.55 33.02
N LYS A 522 10.70 -18.31 31.94
CA LYS A 522 11.08 -17.31 30.93
C LYS A 522 10.29 -16.04 31.16
N GLU A 523 10.98 -15.00 31.58
CA GLU A 523 10.44 -13.67 31.71
C GLU A 523 10.28 -13.02 30.34
N GLY A 524 9.14 -12.38 30.11
CA GLY A 524 8.83 -11.60 28.93
C GLY A 524 8.16 -10.30 29.32
N GLU A 525 8.12 -9.38 28.42
CA GLU A 525 7.44 -8.09 28.58
C GLU A 525 6.64 -7.79 27.33
N THR A 526 5.43 -7.26 27.51
CA THR A 526 4.62 -6.81 26.39
C THR A 526 5.31 -5.65 25.69
N SER A 527 5.17 -5.55 24.38
CA SER A 527 5.76 -4.48 23.58
C SER A 527 4.68 -3.63 22.91
N PRO A 528 4.91 -2.31 22.77
CA PRO A 528 3.97 -1.46 22.05
C PRO A 528 3.89 -1.84 20.57
N PRO A 529 2.83 -1.41 19.87
CA PRO A 529 2.74 -1.61 18.43
C PRO A 529 3.91 -0.90 17.73
N LYS A 530 4.37 -1.47 16.62
CA LYS A 530 5.46 -0.87 15.84
C LYS A 530 5.00 0.43 15.18
N ARG A 531 5.92 1.42 15.12
CA ARG A 531 5.71 2.63 14.31
C ARG A 531 5.56 2.23 12.84
N TYR A 532 4.77 3.03 12.12
CA TYR A 532 4.74 2.90 10.67
C TYR A 532 6.09 3.26 10.07
N ASN A 533 6.54 2.49 9.09
CA ASN A 533 7.50 2.96 8.12
C ASN A 533 6.77 3.40 6.83
N SER A 534 7.49 4.02 5.90
CA SER A 534 6.88 4.55 4.68
C SER A 534 6.15 3.49 3.86
N GLY A 535 6.66 2.25 3.79
CA GLY A 535 6.03 1.13 3.08
C GLY A 535 4.79 0.61 3.80
N THR A 536 4.89 0.34 5.12
CA THR A 536 3.73 -0.14 5.90
C THR A 536 2.62 0.91 6.01
N MET A 537 2.96 2.21 5.91
CA MET A 537 1.95 3.27 5.84
C MET A 537 1.16 3.21 4.54
N ILE A 538 1.82 2.96 3.40
CA ILE A 538 1.14 2.76 2.11
C ILE A 538 0.18 1.57 2.19
N LEU A 539 0.61 0.44 2.76
CA LEU A 539 -0.26 -0.72 2.96
C LEU A 539 -1.43 -0.43 3.90
N ALA A 540 -1.20 0.35 4.98
CA ALA A 540 -2.25 0.77 5.88
C ALA A 540 -3.28 1.69 5.20
N MET A 541 -2.83 2.56 4.27
CA MET A 541 -3.73 3.37 3.44
C MET A 541 -4.53 2.50 2.47
N GLU A 542 -3.91 1.51 1.83
CA GLU A 542 -4.59 0.58 0.91
C GLU A 542 -5.62 -0.28 1.65
N ASN A 543 -5.30 -0.72 2.85
CA ASN A 543 -6.16 -1.60 3.67
C ASN A 543 -6.93 -0.83 4.75
N ALA A 544 -7.14 0.47 4.59
CA ALA A 544 -7.80 1.31 5.60
C ALA A 544 -9.21 0.82 5.97
N GLY A 545 -9.89 0.13 5.06
CA GLY A 545 -11.16 -0.55 5.35
C GLY A 545 -11.10 -1.56 6.50
N GLN A 546 -9.93 -2.15 6.78
CA GLN A 546 -9.74 -3.07 7.91
C GLN A 546 -9.73 -2.35 9.28
N LEU A 547 -9.49 -1.03 9.29
CA LEU A 547 -9.50 -0.21 10.50
C LEU A 547 -10.90 0.25 10.91
N ILE A 548 -11.92 -0.08 10.12
CA ILE A 548 -13.31 0.32 10.32
C ILE A 548 -13.98 -0.69 11.26
N GLU A 549 -14.52 -0.22 12.38
CA GLU A 549 -15.19 -1.06 13.38
C GLU A 549 -16.57 -1.54 12.91
N ASP A 550 -17.30 -0.70 12.17
CA ASP A 550 -18.60 -1.03 11.60
C ASP A 550 -18.47 -2.07 10.48
N GLU A 551 -19.05 -3.27 10.68
CA GLU A 551 -18.95 -4.40 9.76
C GLU A 551 -19.64 -4.13 8.41
N GLU A 552 -20.76 -3.42 8.40
CA GLU A 552 -21.51 -3.10 7.18
C GLU A 552 -20.74 -2.09 6.34
N LEU A 553 -20.22 -1.04 6.98
CA LEU A 553 -19.37 -0.04 6.35
C LEU A 553 -18.04 -0.67 5.90
N ARG A 554 -17.46 -1.55 6.70
CA ARG A 554 -16.25 -2.33 6.35
C ARG A 554 -16.48 -3.19 5.11
N ALA A 555 -17.59 -3.91 5.04
CA ALA A 555 -17.95 -4.73 3.89
C ALA A 555 -18.14 -3.88 2.62
N GLN A 556 -18.73 -2.70 2.79
CA GLN A 556 -18.95 -1.75 1.71
C GLN A 556 -17.67 -1.13 1.17
N ILE A 557 -16.64 -0.95 2.03
CA ILE A 557 -15.36 -0.31 1.71
C ILE A 557 -14.25 -1.35 1.46
N LYS A 558 -14.58 -2.62 1.58
CA LYS A 558 -13.65 -3.72 1.32
C LYS A 558 -13.08 -3.62 -0.10
N GLY A 559 -11.79 -3.37 -0.20
CA GLY A 559 -11.09 -3.12 -1.46
C GLY A 559 -10.94 -1.64 -1.85
N SER A 560 -11.56 -0.71 -1.10
CA SER A 560 -11.35 0.73 -1.26
C SER A 560 -10.42 1.21 -0.15
N GLY A 561 -9.19 1.60 -0.49
CA GLY A 561 -8.28 2.26 0.45
C GLY A 561 -8.52 3.76 0.52
N ILE A 562 -7.76 4.43 1.36
CA ILE A 562 -7.67 5.90 1.35
C ILE A 562 -6.59 6.34 0.36
N GLY A 563 -6.93 7.25 -0.54
CA GLY A 563 -6.11 7.61 -1.69
C GLY A 563 -6.03 6.48 -2.72
N THR A 564 -5.53 6.78 -3.89
CA THR A 564 -5.29 5.82 -4.97
C THR A 564 -3.82 5.42 -5.04
N SER A 565 -3.51 4.34 -5.75
CA SER A 565 -2.14 3.94 -6.10
C SER A 565 -1.31 5.11 -6.64
N ALA A 566 -1.92 6.00 -7.42
CA ALA A 566 -1.25 7.18 -7.97
C ALA A 566 -0.89 8.26 -6.93
N THR A 567 -1.67 8.42 -5.85
CA THR A 567 -1.58 9.58 -4.95
C THR A 567 -1.02 9.29 -3.56
N ARG A 568 -1.04 8.03 -3.10
CA ARG A 568 -0.60 7.67 -1.73
C ARG A 568 0.82 8.14 -1.42
N ALA A 569 1.76 7.90 -2.33
CA ALA A 569 3.16 8.30 -2.15
C ALA A 569 3.34 9.82 -2.07
N GLU A 570 2.63 10.57 -2.92
CA GLU A 570 2.70 12.03 -2.93
C GLU A 570 2.09 12.65 -1.67
N ILE A 571 1.04 12.05 -1.12
CA ILE A 571 0.44 12.47 0.15
C ILE A 571 1.46 12.36 1.29
N LEU A 572 2.19 11.24 1.39
CA LEU A 572 3.24 11.09 2.39
C LEU A 572 4.36 12.12 2.20
N LYS A 573 4.81 12.32 0.95
CA LYS A 573 5.81 13.33 0.61
C LYS A 573 5.35 14.74 0.99
N LYS A 574 4.09 15.09 0.71
CA LYS A 574 3.51 16.36 1.07
C LYS A 574 3.50 16.57 2.59
N LEU A 575 3.08 15.56 3.37
CA LEU A 575 3.08 15.63 4.85
C LEU A 575 4.48 15.85 5.42
N VAL A 576 5.51 15.23 4.83
CA VAL A 576 6.92 15.46 5.20
C VAL A 576 7.36 16.90 4.85
N ASN A 577 7.03 17.36 3.64
CA ASN A 577 7.44 18.69 3.16
C ASN A 577 6.83 19.83 4.00
N ILE A 578 5.56 19.71 4.40
CA ILE A 578 4.89 20.69 5.28
C ILE A 578 5.21 20.45 6.76
N LYS A 579 6.10 19.51 7.07
CA LYS A 579 6.59 19.21 8.42
C LYS A 579 5.51 18.77 9.42
N TYR A 580 4.47 18.08 8.94
CA TYR A 580 3.49 17.47 9.84
C TYR A 580 3.98 16.11 10.33
N ILE A 581 4.75 15.40 9.51
CA ILE A 581 5.43 14.17 9.87
C ILE A 581 6.92 14.27 9.55
N ALA A 582 7.71 13.48 10.24
CA ALA A 582 9.14 13.29 9.97
C ALA A 582 9.37 11.89 9.41
N LEU A 583 10.27 11.77 8.44
CA LEU A 583 10.69 10.52 7.84
C LEU A 583 12.19 10.31 8.08
N ASN A 584 12.55 9.26 8.78
CA ASN A 584 13.94 8.84 8.90
C ASN A 584 14.38 8.14 7.60
N LYS A 585 15.29 8.74 6.86
CA LYS A 585 15.74 8.22 5.55
C LYS A 585 16.45 6.86 5.63
N LYS A 586 17.10 6.52 6.75
CA LYS A 586 17.82 5.25 6.91
C LYS A 586 16.88 4.10 7.27
N THR A 587 15.94 4.32 8.17
CA THR A 587 15.01 3.29 8.67
C THR A 587 13.67 3.31 7.96
N GLN A 588 13.36 4.39 7.24
CA GLN A 588 12.06 4.70 6.66
C GLN A 588 10.92 4.85 7.70
N ILE A 589 11.25 4.96 9.00
CA ILE A 589 10.27 5.15 10.07
C ILE A 589 9.66 6.54 9.97
N ILE A 590 8.34 6.60 10.15
CA ILE A 590 7.54 7.82 10.19
C ILE A 590 7.15 8.11 11.63
N THR A 591 7.31 9.37 12.04
CA THR A 591 6.83 9.90 13.33
C THR A 591 6.11 11.22 13.12
N PRO A 592 5.16 11.60 13.97
CA PRO A 592 4.60 12.94 13.92
C PRO A 592 5.66 13.96 14.36
N THR A 593 5.48 15.22 13.96
CA THR A 593 6.22 16.36 14.53
C THR A 593 5.36 17.05 15.55
N GLN A 594 5.95 17.94 16.37
CA GLN A 594 5.17 18.78 17.29
C GLN A 594 4.09 19.58 16.55
N LEU A 595 4.43 20.20 15.42
CA LEU A 595 3.47 20.89 14.56
C LEU A 595 2.36 19.93 14.08
N GLY A 596 2.72 18.74 13.60
CA GLY A 596 1.74 17.77 13.14
C GLY A 596 0.76 17.32 14.20
N GLU A 597 1.21 17.12 15.45
CA GLU A 597 0.30 16.80 16.55
C GLU A 597 -0.58 17.99 16.95
N MET A 598 -0.06 19.22 16.90
CA MET A 598 -0.88 20.42 17.13
C MET A 598 -1.97 20.57 16.06
N ILE A 599 -1.62 20.31 14.78
CA ILE A 599 -2.62 20.31 13.70
C ILE A 599 -3.66 19.21 13.91
N TYR A 600 -3.23 18.02 14.35
CA TYR A 600 -4.15 16.93 14.72
C TYR A 600 -5.14 17.43 15.80
N GLU A 601 -4.68 18.10 16.85
CA GLU A 601 -5.54 18.64 17.91
C GLU A 601 -6.53 19.68 17.39
N VAL A 602 -6.09 20.56 16.49
CA VAL A 602 -6.99 21.53 15.83
C VAL A 602 -8.09 20.82 15.06
N VAL A 603 -7.74 19.84 14.25
CA VAL A 603 -8.72 19.08 13.45
C VAL A 603 -9.63 18.25 14.37
N ASN A 604 -9.08 17.61 15.40
CA ASN A 604 -9.85 16.83 16.38
C ASN A 604 -10.84 17.67 17.17
N GLY A 605 -10.48 18.93 17.47
CA GLY A 605 -11.35 19.88 18.14
C GLY A 605 -12.29 20.67 17.23
N SER A 606 -12.24 20.47 15.91
CA SER A 606 -13.04 21.22 14.94
C SER A 606 -13.74 20.29 13.93
N ILE A 607 -13.03 19.74 12.96
CA ILE A 607 -13.58 18.89 11.89
C ILE A 607 -13.08 17.46 12.08
N ARG A 608 -13.36 16.86 13.23
CA ARG A 608 -12.87 15.54 13.64
C ARG A 608 -13.06 14.45 12.57
N SER A 609 -14.13 14.54 11.79
CA SER A 609 -14.43 13.59 10.74
C SER A 609 -13.33 13.47 9.66
N LEU A 610 -12.51 14.49 9.44
CA LEU A 610 -11.36 14.43 8.53
C LEU A 610 -10.24 13.50 9.01
N LEU A 611 -10.20 13.19 10.31
CA LEU A 611 -9.25 12.23 10.88
C LEU A 611 -9.70 10.77 10.73
N ASN A 612 -10.94 10.55 10.24
CA ASN A 612 -11.56 9.25 10.20
C ASN A 612 -11.41 8.61 8.81
N PRO A 613 -10.79 7.40 8.71
CA PRO A 613 -10.67 6.66 7.46
C PRO A 613 -12.02 6.28 6.85
N GLU A 614 -13.06 6.06 7.66
CA GLU A 614 -14.42 5.72 7.21
C GLU A 614 -14.99 6.80 6.30
N LEU A 615 -14.92 8.06 6.75
CA LEU A 615 -15.38 9.19 5.93
C LEU A 615 -14.64 9.24 4.59
N THR A 616 -13.32 9.13 4.63
CA THR A 616 -12.49 9.22 3.43
C THR A 616 -12.82 8.08 2.45
N ALA A 617 -12.99 6.87 2.97
CA ALA A 617 -13.34 5.71 2.17
C ALA A 617 -14.77 5.80 1.61
N SER A 618 -15.72 6.38 2.36
CA SER A 618 -17.11 6.59 1.88
C SER A 618 -17.17 7.55 0.69
N TRP A 619 -16.34 8.58 0.66
CA TRP A 619 -16.22 9.49 -0.48
C TRP A 619 -15.62 8.79 -1.71
N GLU A 620 -14.57 8.01 -1.55
CA GLU A 620 -14.00 7.21 -2.66
C GLU A 620 -15.03 6.23 -3.23
N LYS A 621 -15.84 5.62 -2.38
CA LYS A 621 -16.93 4.77 -2.81
C LYS A 621 -17.98 5.55 -3.63
N GLY A 622 -18.33 6.76 -3.19
CA GLY A 622 -19.21 7.64 -3.94
C GLY A 622 -18.67 7.92 -5.35
N LEU A 623 -17.35 8.15 -5.49
CA LEU A 623 -16.71 8.31 -6.80
C LEU A 623 -16.80 7.05 -7.67
N ASN A 624 -16.69 5.87 -7.06
CA ASN A 624 -16.89 4.60 -7.79
C ASN A 624 -18.32 4.48 -8.30
N TYR A 625 -19.32 4.83 -7.49
CA TYR A 625 -20.70 4.82 -7.91
C TYR A 625 -20.98 5.77 -9.09
N VAL A 626 -20.29 6.92 -9.13
CA VAL A 626 -20.37 7.80 -10.32
C VAL A 626 -19.73 7.13 -11.53
N ALA A 627 -18.56 6.52 -11.38
CA ALA A 627 -17.88 5.82 -12.47
C ALA A 627 -18.70 4.65 -13.01
N GLU A 628 -19.46 3.97 -12.17
CA GLU A 628 -20.41 2.90 -12.53
C GLU A 628 -21.74 3.41 -13.09
N GLY A 629 -22.02 4.71 -12.95
CA GLY A 629 -23.29 5.32 -13.34
C GLY A 629 -24.45 5.10 -12.37
N SER A 630 -24.17 4.58 -11.16
CA SER A 630 -25.18 4.30 -10.13
C SER A 630 -25.70 5.56 -9.45
N ILE A 631 -24.90 6.64 -9.39
CA ILE A 631 -25.30 7.98 -8.96
C ILE A 631 -24.82 9.03 -9.95
N THR A 632 -25.52 10.15 -10.00
CA THR A 632 -25.18 11.26 -10.88
C THR A 632 -24.11 12.18 -10.28
N SER A 633 -23.38 12.90 -11.16
CA SER A 633 -22.45 13.94 -10.74
C SER A 633 -23.12 15.01 -9.87
N LYS A 634 -24.39 15.33 -10.16
CA LYS A 634 -25.16 16.34 -9.40
C LYS A 634 -25.41 15.85 -7.96
N GLU A 635 -25.89 14.64 -7.78
CA GLU A 635 -26.13 14.06 -6.45
C GLU A 635 -24.84 14.03 -5.60
N TYR A 636 -23.73 13.72 -6.24
CA TYR A 636 -22.44 13.73 -5.56
C TYR A 636 -22.04 15.15 -5.12
N MET A 637 -22.15 16.13 -6.02
CA MET A 637 -21.84 17.53 -5.72
C MET A 637 -22.76 18.12 -4.65
N ASP A 638 -24.06 17.87 -4.70
CA ASP A 638 -25.02 18.33 -3.70
C ASP A 638 -24.64 17.84 -2.29
N LYS A 639 -24.24 16.56 -2.15
CA LYS A 639 -23.76 15.99 -0.89
C LYS A 639 -22.45 16.64 -0.44
N LEU A 640 -21.52 16.88 -1.34
CA LEU A 640 -20.22 17.51 -1.05
C LEU A 640 -20.40 18.95 -0.56
N GLU A 641 -21.19 19.74 -1.26
CA GLU A 641 -21.47 21.12 -0.88
C GLU A 641 -22.19 21.21 0.48
N HIS A 642 -23.18 20.36 0.69
CA HIS A 642 -23.86 20.27 1.98
C HIS A 642 -22.88 19.94 3.12
N PHE A 643 -22.02 18.95 2.93
CA PHE A 643 -21.01 18.59 3.90
C PHE A 643 -20.09 19.78 4.25
N ILE A 644 -19.60 20.51 3.23
CA ILE A 644 -18.72 21.66 3.44
C ILE A 644 -19.46 22.76 4.19
N ARG A 645 -20.69 23.11 3.81
CA ARG A 645 -21.51 24.14 4.47
C ARG A 645 -21.71 23.82 5.95
N VAL A 646 -22.12 22.59 6.27
CA VAL A 646 -22.36 22.16 7.65
C VAL A 646 -21.06 22.23 8.48
N ARG A 647 -19.93 21.78 7.94
CA ARG A 647 -18.66 21.80 8.67
C ARG A 647 -18.11 23.20 8.86
N VAL A 648 -18.20 24.06 7.85
CA VAL A 648 -17.77 25.47 7.97
C VAL A 648 -18.63 26.20 9.00
N SER A 649 -19.97 26.12 8.92
CA SER A 649 -20.88 26.76 9.89
C SER A 649 -20.62 26.26 11.32
N GLY A 650 -20.43 24.95 11.50
CA GLY A 650 -20.13 24.38 12.81
C GLY A 650 -18.86 24.95 13.43
N VAL A 651 -17.78 25.05 12.65
CA VAL A 651 -16.48 25.61 13.16
C VAL A 651 -16.58 27.10 13.43
N LEU A 652 -17.35 27.87 12.63
CA LEU A 652 -17.55 29.29 12.86
C LEU A 652 -18.26 29.58 14.19
N GLN A 653 -19.14 28.71 14.65
CA GLN A 653 -19.88 28.81 15.91
C GLN A 653 -19.05 28.34 17.14
N MET A 654 -17.91 27.67 16.94
CA MET A 654 -17.10 27.14 18.03
C MET A 654 -16.35 28.28 18.79
N ASN A 655 -16.31 28.14 20.10
CA ASN A 655 -15.55 29.02 21.01
C ASN A 655 -14.50 28.22 21.81
N ASN A 656 -13.67 27.44 21.10
CA ASN A 656 -12.73 26.48 21.71
C ASN A 656 -11.25 26.92 21.64
N GLN A 657 -10.94 28.11 21.14
CA GLN A 657 -9.54 28.55 20.96
C GLN A 657 -8.75 28.60 22.28
N TYR A 658 -9.40 28.95 23.40
CA TYR A 658 -8.75 28.90 24.70
C TYR A 658 -8.41 27.46 25.13
N ALA A 659 -9.31 26.55 24.93
CA ALA A 659 -9.08 25.12 25.23
C ALA A 659 -7.95 24.50 24.38
N MET A 660 -7.69 25.03 23.17
CA MET A 660 -6.58 24.59 22.34
C MET A 660 -5.21 24.85 22.97
N ARG A 661 -5.05 25.87 23.78
CA ARG A 661 -3.77 26.17 24.47
C ARG A 661 -3.34 25.00 25.36
N ALA A 662 -4.24 24.48 26.18
CA ALA A 662 -3.95 23.35 27.05
C ALA A 662 -3.57 22.08 26.25
N ARG A 663 -4.21 21.88 25.09
CA ARG A 663 -3.86 20.78 24.18
C ARG A 663 -2.46 20.95 23.57
N TYR A 664 -2.08 22.16 23.19
CA TYR A 664 -0.73 22.46 22.70
C TYR A 664 0.33 22.24 23.77
N ASP A 665 0.04 22.62 25.04
CA ASP A 665 0.93 22.37 26.17
C ASP A 665 1.15 20.86 26.36
N ALA A 666 0.09 20.06 26.35
CA ALA A 666 0.18 18.61 26.44
C ALA A 666 0.98 17.98 25.28
N VAL A 667 0.81 18.49 24.06
CA VAL A 667 1.62 18.04 22.91
C VAL A 667 3.08 18.42 23.12
N ALA A 668 3.37 19.66 23.51
CA ALA A 668 4.73 20.17 23.64
C ALA A 668 5.57 19.42 24.67
N GLU A 669 4.94 18.87 25.70
CA GLU A 669 5.63 18.05 26.72
C GLU A 669 6.34 16.85 26.10
N ASN A 670 5.76 16.25 25.09
CA ASN A 670 6.36 15.11 24.39
C ASN A 670 7.59 15.47 23.53
N TYR A 671 7.83 16.76 23.28
CA TYR A 671 8.91 17.27 22.43
C TYR A 671 9.94 18.11 23.20
N LYS A 672 9.80 18.29 24.53
CA LYS A 672 10.83 18.96 25.37
C LYS A 672 12.12 18.14 25.31
N LYS A 673 13.24 18.80 24.97
CA LYS A 673 14.58 18.16 24.98
C LYS A 673 14.90 17.70 26.40
N GLY A 674 14.92 16.41 26.67
CA GLY A 674 15.32 15.89 27.98
C GLY A 674 14.90 14.45 28.27
N GLY A 675 13.97 13.89 27.56
CA GLY A 675 13.63 12.46 27.68
C GLY A 675 14.54 11.61 26.77
N LYS A 676 15.61 11.03 27.30
CA LYS A 676 16.22 9.85 26.69
C LYS A 676 15.15 8.75 26.71
N THR A 677 14.43 8.57 25.63
CA THR A 677 13.69 7.34 25.42
C THR A 677 14.72 6.28 25.02
N SER A 678 15.00 5.39 25.97
CA SER A 678 15.73 4.13 25.79
C SER A 678 15.08 3.24 24.71
#